data_605d47fda356b1360846025f53dd8321
#
_entry.id   605d47fda356b1360846025f53dd8321
#
_cell.length_a   1.000
_cell.length_b   1.000
_cell.length_c   1.000
_cell.angle_alpha   90.00
_cell.angle_beta   90.00
_cell.angle_gamma   90.00
#
_symmetry.space_group_name_H-M   'P 1'
#
loop_
_entity.id
_entity.type
_entity.pdbx_description
1 polymer ?
#
loop_
_entity_poly.entity_id
_entity_poly.type
_entity_poly.pdbx_seq_one_letter_code
_entity_poly.pdbx_strand_id
1 'polypeptide(L)'
;MRRRVALLGTSAFVVILLSFGLSVARPAAAGRSSDGAADTPTPAAYRDDLQRSYRTDHYLEVAESGVDRGENIYWHKCWACHNKYQQAAPTLEGLFKQPALITGVPVNEENVAAHIKKGGPGMPSFRTTLSDSDVADVVSYLHSEKCCVEGEHLPANPWYRSETNKWTVQNGLTGGANGTVRVASGDSPEGVMVQLIAPNGVRTTVYTNEDGKYEFPKMQAGAYILRIANPLEFKPYRRDSVQIDGPTKLEEIVLERIAKTRALPATPEVEAQLSGEEILWNLPGTVEEKEALHNTCALGCHSFQQIFKNRYDERSWGVLVARMLHRGGGPLINDPLEPVSDSALATDKLVTKWLARVRGPESVDGPMYAFPRLTGESNRVVVTEFELPRALQSAHDVYGDGNGNIWYTSHLSRFFGKLDTRTGVVTEYMAPLTPGAQPGTHHVYVEKNGEVLISEPWSHKLLKLDPRNGEMVEVPVAAPFPINSAGMADFDVTPDGFVLASMGGGYAAEKIDPKTGKMVQKYPMKVPFSYDGVVSQDGNFWAGGAISGTFGNSAELLDIRTGQMLNLDSGDRKSAGRRGGFDPFGNAWFGGENGTLVELDAKAKRIREFYPPGPVEPYTDLYSVEPDKNGEVWGGELHGREFLRFNPKTGQWTEYAMPEPYSHSRAVWVDKSTTPTTVWYADYSTGRIVRIQPME
;
A
#
# COMPACT_ATOMS: atom_id res chain seq x y z
N MET A 1 47.47 -54.57 -23.38
CA MET A 1 48.90 -54.25 -23.71
C MET A 1 49.05 -52.72 -23.66
N ARG A 2 49.90 -52.25 -22.73
CA ARG A 2 50.77 -51.06 -22.73
C ARG A 2 50.15 -49.73 -23.22
N ARG A 3 49.81 -48.78 -22.32
CA ARG A 3 50.66 -47.69 -21.81
C ARG A 3 51.13 -46.70 -22.89
N ARG A 4 50.71 -45.48 -22.84
CA ARG A 4 51.59 -44.31 -22.53
C ARG A 4 50.80 -43.03 -22.11
N VAL A 5 51.29 -42.52 -21.04
CA VAL A 5 51.02 -41.22 -20.42
C VAL A 5 51.81 -40.14 -21.16
N ALA A 6 51.27 -38.95 -21.33
CA ALA A 6 52.05 -37.71 -21.44
C ALA A 6 51.32 -36.58 -20.76
N LEU A 7 51.94 -36.08 -19.70
CA LEU A 7 51.71 -34.79 -19.04
C LEU A 7 52.20 -33.63 -19.93
N LEU A 8 51.67 -32.47 -19.62
CA LEU A 8 52.17 -31.07 -19.71
C LEU A 8 51.06 -30.21 -20.32
N GLY A 9 50.65 -29.08 -19.81
CA GLY A 9 51.21 -28.19 -18.81
C GLY A 9 50.18 -27.15 -18.41
N THR A 10 50.25 -26.80 -17.18
CA THR A 10 49.51 -25.75 -16.50
C THR A 10 49.86 -24.37 -17.05
N SER A 11 48.85 -23.58 -17.40
CA SER A 11 48.95 -22.13 -17.46
C SER A 11 47.76 -21.55 -16.68
N ALA A 12 48.03 -21.22 -15.45
CA ALA A 12 47.12 -20.45 -14.61
C ALA A 12 47.04 -19.03 -15.14
N PHE A 13 45.92 -18.63 -15.72
CA PHE A 13 45.57 -17.24 -15.87
C PHE A 13 44.86 -16.79 -14.59
N VAL A 14 45.61 -16.06 -13.76
CA VAL A 14 45.04 -15.31 -12.63
C VAL A 14 44.38 -14.08 -13.24
N VAL A 15 43.06 -14.09 -13.34
CA VAL A 15 42.25 -12.91 -13.58
C VAL A 15 42.04 -12.24 -12.23
N ILE A 16 42.80 -11.17 -11.98
CA ILE A 16 42.54 -10.27 -10.86
C ILE A 16 41.29 -9.46 -11.23
N LEU A 17 40.16 -9.87 -10.75
CA LEU A 17 38.95 -9.04 -10.67
C LEU A 17 39.18 -8.01 -9.56
N LEU A 18 39.57 -6.80 -9.95
CA LEU A 18 39.46 -5.62 -9.12
C LEU A 18 37.97 -5.29 -8.97
N SER A 19 37.35 -5.87 -7.97
CA SER A 19 36.07 -5.40 -7.46
C SER A 19 36.28 -4.07 -6.75
N PHE A 20 35.93 -2.96 -7.42
CA PHE A 20 35.73 -1.69 -6.75
C PHE A 20 34.46 -1.81 -5.89
N GLY A 21 34.63 -2.33 -4.69
CA GLY A 21 33.65 -2.19 -3.64
C GLY A 21 33.68 -0.73 -3.19
N LEU A 22 32.72 0.06 -3.61
CA LEU A 22 32.34 1.27 -2.92
C LEU A 22 31.72 0.87 -1.57
N SER A 23 32.58 0.57 -0.59
CA SER A 23 32.20 0.58 0.81
C SER A 23 31.83 2.00 1.16
N VAL A 24 30.54 2.32 1.17
CA VAL A 24 30.04 3.47 1.91
C VAL A 24 30.24 3.15 3.38
N ALA A 25 31.40 3.55 3.92
CA ALA A 25 31.71 3.42 5.32
C ALA A 25 30.64 4.21 6.11
N ARG A 26 29.81 3.48 6.88
CA ARG A 26 29.04 4.09 7.97
C ARG A 26 30.01 4.86 8.86
N PRO A 27 29.71 6.12 9.23
CA PRO A 27 30.46 6.73 10.31
C PRO A 27 30.22 5.88 11.58
N ALA A 28 31.31 5.43 12.18
CA ALA A 28 31.28 4.82 13.49
C ALA A 28 30.54 5.76 14.44
N ALA A 29 29.71 5.19 15.32
CA ALA A 29 29.01 5.92 16.36
C ALA A 29 30.02 6.80 17.13
N ALA A 30 30.06 8.07 16.77
CA ALA A 30 30.82 9.05 17.54
C ALA A 30 30.13 9.24 18.88
N GLY A 31 30.89 9.13 19.93
CA GLY A 31 30.43 9.32 21.29
C GLY A 31 29.64 10.62 21.44
N ARG A 32 28.51 10.55 22.14
CA ARG A 32 27.64 11.66 22.48
C ARG A 32 28.43 12.83 23.05
N SER A 33 28.53 13.92 22.33
CA SER A 33 28.62 15.24 22.95
C SER A 33 27.18 15.71 23.16
N SER A 34 26.84 15.97 24.39
CA SER A 34 25.56 16.55 24.81
C SER A 34 25.54 18.04 24.51
N ASP A 35 25.60 18.42 23.24
CA ASP A 35 25.27 19.79 22.85
C ASP A 35 23.79 19.81 22.50
N GLY A 36 22.99 20.31 23.47
CA GLY A 36 21.56 20.50 23.37
C GLY A 36 21.21 21.30 22.11
N ALA A 37 20.73 20.61 21.09
CA ALA A 37 19.89 21.25 20.11
C ALA A 37 18.61 21.67 20.85
N ALA A 38 18.50 22.97 21.14
CA ALA A 38 17.30 23.53 21.72
C ALA A 38 16.14 23.13 20.81
N ASP A 39 15.15 22.43 21.38
CA ASP A 39 13.86 22.16 20.77
C ASP A 39 13.28 23.47 20.24
N THR A 40 13.39 23.70 18.93
CA THR A 40 12.71 24.82 18.30
C THR A 40 11.25 24.41 18.21
N PRO A 41 10.32 25.09 18.91
CA PRO A 41 8.93 24.70 18.92
C PRO A 41 8.39 24.69 17.49
N THR A 42 7.80 23.59 17.09
CA THR A 42 7.15 23.45 15.79
C THR A 42 5.95 24.41 15.74
N PRO A 43 5.78 25.24 14.69
CA PRO A 43 4.62 26.13 14.58
C PRO A 43 3.29 25.35 14.67
N ALA A 44 2.26 25.94 15.29
CA ALA A 44 0.97 25.26 15.51
C ALA A 44 0.33 24.76 14.21
N ALA A 45 0.36 25.57 13.13
CA ALA A 45 -0.15 25.16 11.81
C ALA A 45 0.57 23.94 11.19
N TYR A 46 1.84 23.75 11.55
CA TYR A 46 2.61 22.57 11.15
C TYR A 46 2.21 21.34 11.94
N ARG A 47 1.99 21.51 13.24
CA ARG A 47 1.49 20.42 14.07
C ARG A 47 0.18 19.86 13.53
N ASP A 48 -0.73 20.70 13.04
CA ASP A 48 -2.02 20.25 12.54
C ASP A 48 -1.88 19.40 11.26
N ASP A 49 -1.07 19.84 10.29
CA ASP A 49 -0.88 19.08 9.04
C ASP A 49 -0.04 17.83 9.23
N LEU A 50 1.03 17.89 10.04
CA LEU A 50 1.87 16.73 10.31
C LEU A 50 1.29 15.78 11.33
N GLN A 51 0.63 16.27 12.37
CA GLN A 51 -0.13 15.41 13.26
C GLN A 51 -1.23 14.71 12.50
N ARG A 52 -1.85 15.37 11.55
CA ARG A 52 -2.80 14.73 10.66
C ARG A 52 -2.14 13.64 9.82
N SER A 53 -1.00 13.89 9.18
CA SER A 53 -0.23 12.88 8.45
C SER A 53 0.27 11.77 9.38
N TYR A 54 0.81 12.11 10.55
CA TYR A 54 1.25 11.15 11.57
C TYR A 54 0.10 10.30 12.12
N ARG A 55 -1.07 10.88 12.28
CA ARG A 55 -2.27 10.21 12.77
C ARG A 55 -2.97 9.44 11.65
N THR A 56 -2.86 9.90 10.42
CA THR A 56 -3.35 9.20 9.23
C THR A 56 -2.38 8.18 8.68
N ASP A 57 -1.33 7.92 9.39
CA ASP A 57 -0.44 6.80 9.16
C ASP A 57 -1.19 5.45 8.99
N HIS A 58 -2.44 5.48 8.97
CA HIS A 58 -3.25 4.36 8.67
C HIS A 58 -4.56 4.74 8.08
N TYR A 59 -5.03 5.90 8.23
CA TYR A 59 -6.36 6.30 7.80
C TYR A 59 -6.62 7.69 8.35
N LEU A 60 -7.58 8.35 7.82
CA LEU A 60 -7.93 9.69 8.24
C LEU A 60 -8.46 9.69 9.68
N GLU A 61 -7.75 10.32 10.59
CA GLU A 61 -8.30 10.59 11.90
C GLU A 61 -9.43 11.62 11.80
N VAL A 62 -10.55 11.26 12.40
CA VAL A 62 -11.75 12.09 12.36
C VAL A 62 -11.90 12.99 13.60
N ALA A 63 -11.14 12.70 14.67
CA ALA A 63 -11.22 13.43 15.92
C ALA A 63 -9.89 13.47 16.67
N GLU A 64 -9.70 14.52 17.47
CA GLU A 64 -8.50 14.71 18.31
C GLU A 64 -8.63 14.11 19.70
N SER A 65 -9.84 13.85 20.17
CA SER A 65 -10.11 13.31 21.50
C SER A 65 -11.52 12.72 21.60
N GLY A 66 -11.79 12.02 22.68
CA GLY A 66 -13.10 11.49 23.05
C GLY A 66 -13.50 10.24 22.29
N VAL A 67 -14.80 10.00 22.20
CA VAL A 67 -15.38 8.76 21.64
C VAL A 67 -14.95 8.53 20.20
N ASP A 68 -14.96 9.57 19.37
CA ASP A 68 -14.62 9.44 17.94
C ASP A 68 -13.11 9.14 17.73
N ARG A 69 -12.25 9.71 18.59
CA ARG A 69 -10.83 9.32 18.61
C ARG A 69 -10.66 7.89 19.11
N GLY A 70 -11.39 7.51 20.15
CA GLY A 70 -11.39 6.14 20.66
C GLY A 70 -11.82 5.11 19.60
N GLU A 71 -12.82 5.44 18.78
CA GLU A 71 -13.24 4.63 17.62
C GLU A 71 -12.10 4.43 16.64
N ASN A 72 -11.37 5.50 16.32
CA ASN A 72 -10.23 5.48 15.42
C ASN A 72 -9.10 4.60 15.97
N ILE A 73 -8.72 4.77 17.23
CA ILE A 73 -7.71 3.94 17.90
C ILE A 73 -8.16 2.49 17.96
N TYR A 74 -9.43 2.22 18.26
CA TYR A 74 -9.99 0.85 18.27
C TYR A 74 -9.82 0.17 16.91
N TRP A 75 -10.17 0.82 15.82
CA TRP A 75 -10.02 0.29 14.47
C TRP A 75 -8.56 -0.11 14.19
N HIS A 76 -7.62 0.76 14.51
CA HIS A 76 -6.20 0.55 14.17
C HIS A 76 -5.42 -0.36 15.11
N LYS A 77 -5.85 -0.50 16.37
CA LYS A 77 -5.08 -1.21 17.40
C LYS A 77 -5.79 -2.42 17.99
N CYS A 78 -7.12 -2.45 17.92
CA CYS A 78 -7.92 -3.44 18.62
C CYS A 78 -8.71 -4.34 17.66
N TRP A 79 -9.31 -3.75 16.63
CA TRP A 79 -10.24 -4.40 15.72
C TRP A 79 -9.65 -5.66 15.07
N ALA A 80 -8.39 -5.62 14.64
CA ALA A 80 -7.74 -6.77 14.00
C ALA A 80 -7.81 -8.07 14.82
N CYS A 81 -7.93 -7.97 16.15
CA CYS A 81 -8.07 -9.12 17.03
C CYS A 81 -9.49 -9.26 17.61
N HIS A 82 -10.18 -8.14 17.85
CA HIS A 82 -11.45 -8.07 18.57
C HIS A 82 -12.67 -7.93 17.64
N ASN A 83 -12.54 -8.18 16.33
CA ASN A 83 -13.67 -8.21 15.42
C ASN A 83 -14.53 -9.46 15.61
N LYS A 84 -15.77 -9.39 15.13
CA LYS A 84 -16.76 -10.47 15.27
C LYS A 84 -16.59 -11.64 14.29
N TYR A 85 -15.74 -11.47 13.27
CA TYR A 85 -15.65 -12.44 12.18
C TYR A 85 -14.60 -13.52 12.42
N GLN A 86 -13.47 -13.15 13.02
CA GLN A 86 -12.31 -14.04 13.16
C GLN A 86 -12.19 -14.71 14.52
N GLN A 87 -12.86 -14.16 15.52
CA GLN A 87 -12.89 -14.70 16.89
C GLN A 87 -11.49 -14.94 17.51
N ALA A 88 -10.52 -14.14 17.08
CA ALA A 88 -9.15 -14.23 17.55
C ALA A 88 -9.02 -13.81 19.02
N ALA A 89 -9.94 -12.96 19.46
CA ALA A 89 -10.11 -12.49 20.85
C ALA A 89 -11.60 -12.26 21.10
N PRO A 90 -12.04 -12.09 22.35
CA PRO A 90 -13.43 -11.77 22.66
C PRO A 90 -13.86 -10.47 21.97
N THR A 91 -15.08 -10.42 21.45
CA THR A 91 -15.67 -9.17 20.95
C THR A 91 -15.82 -8.19 22.09
N LEU A 92 -15.64 -6.91 21.84
CA LEU A 92 -15.74 -5.85 22.85
C LEU A 92 -17.09 -5.14 22.84
N GLU A 93 -17.98 -5.48 21.91
CA GLU A 93 -19.34 -4.98 21.90
C GLU A 93 -20.07 -5.35 23.20
N GLY A 94 -20.63 -4.36 23.86
CA GLY A 94 -21.29 -4.55 25.15
C GLY A 94 -20.39 -4.95 26.31
N LEU A 95 -19.07 -4.71 26.23
CA LEU A 95 -18.10 -5.03 27.29
C LEU A 95 -18.57 -4.52 28.65
N PHE A 96 -19.03 -3.26 28.73
CA PHE A 96 -19.46 -2.65 30.00
C PHE A 96 -20.80 -3.18 30.54
N LYS A 97 -21.47 -4.07 29.82
CA LYS A 97 -22.63 -4.84 30.31
C LYS A 97 -22.23 -6.18 30.95
N GLN A 98 -20.95 -6.57 30.83
CA GLN A 98 -20.42 -7.78 31.43
C GLN A 98 -20.03 -7.56 32.91
N PRO A 99 -20.20 -8.57 33.79
CA PRO A 99 -19.84 -8.43 35.19
C PRO A 99 -18.33 -8.40 35.44
N ALA A 100 -17.55 -9.09 34.60
CA ALA A 100 -16.11 -9.20 34.76
C ALA A 100 -15.41 -9.39 33.41
N LEU A 101 -14.14 -8.95 33.35
CA LEU A 101 -13.21 -9.29 32.28
C LEU A 101 -12.94 -10.79 32.25
N ILE A 102 -12.34 -11.28 31.15
CA ILE A 102 -11.92 -12.71 31.03
C ILE A 102 -10.95 -13.13 32.15
N THR A 103 -10.29 -12.17 32.78
CA THR A 103 -9.39 -12.38 33.92
C THR A 103 -10.12 -12.52 35.28
N GLY A 104 -11.44 -12.38 35.30
CA GLY A 104 -12.25 -12.38 36.52
C GLY A 104 -12.31 -11.07 37.29
N VAL A 105 -11.61 -10.02 36.80
CA VAL A 105 -11.64 -8.67 37.39
C VAL A 105 -12.94 -7.96 36.97
N PRO A 106 -13.67 -7.26 37.90
CA PRO A 106 -14.90 -6.54 37.57
C PRO A 106 -14.70 -5.54 36.41
N VAL A 107 -15.71 -5.45 35.52
CA VAL A 107 -15.67 -4.45 34.43
C VAL A 107 -16.03 -3.08 34.98
N ASN A 108 -15.08 -2.15 34.89
CA ASN A 108 -15.25 -0.72 35.06
C ASN A 108 -14.14 -0.01 34.29
N GLU A 109 -14.22 1.29 34.13
CA GLU A 109 -13.27 2.08 33.31
C GLU A 109 -11.82 1.93 33.78
N GLU A 110 -11.58 1.96 35.09
CA GLU A 110 -10.24 1.79 35.67
C GLU A 110 -9.63 0.44 35.34
N ASN A 111 -10.39 -0.64 35.55
CA ASN A 111 -9.92 -2.00 35.30
C ASN A 111 -9.73 -2.30 33.80
N VAL A 112 -10.59 -1.76 32.94
CA VAL A 112 -10.44 -1.86 31.48
C VAL A 112 -9.20 -1.11 31.02
N ALA A 113 -8.99 0.12 31.48
CA ALA A 113 -7.80 0.90 31.19
C ALA A 113 -6.52 0.19 31.67
N ALA A 114 -6.53 -0.33 32.90
CA ALA A 114 -5.40 -1.11 33.46
C ALA A 114 -5.12 -2.37 32.63
N HIS A 115 -6.18 -3.04 32.14
CA HIS A 115 -6.02 -4.24 31.30
C HIS A 115 -5.43 -3.89 29.93
N ILE A 116 -5.86 -2.82 29.28
CA ILE A 116 -5.28 -2.32 28.01
C ILE A 116 -3.79 -2.03 28.20
N LYS A 117 -3.44 -1.28 29.24
CA LYS A 117 -2.03 -0.94 29.53
C LYS A 117 -1.18 -2.17 29.83
N LYS A 118 -1.69 -3.12 30.62
CA LYS A 118 -0.96 -4.31 31.03
C LYS A 118 -0.88 -5.40 29.96
N GLY A 119 -1.94 -5.55 29.18
CA GLY A 119 -2.16 -6.69 28.28
C GLY A 119 -2.45 -7.99 29.03
N GLY A 120 -2.52 -9.09 28.29
CA GLY A 120 -2.80 -10.44 28.79
C GLY A 120 -2.00 -11.52 28.06
N PRO A 121 -2.20 -12.82 28.32
CA PRO A 121 -1.43 -13.90 27.69
C PRO A 121 -1.42 -13.85 26.16
N GLY A 122 -2.55 -13.51 25.53
CA GLY A 122 -2.71 -13.35 24.08
C GLY A 122 -2.95 -11.90 23.63
N MET A 123 -2.76 -10.92 24.49
CA MET A 123 -2.95 -9.50 24.22
C MET A 123 -1.66 -8.74 24.52
N PRO A 124 -1.15 -7.90 23.58
CA PRO A 124 0.02 -7.07 23.83
C PRO A 124 -0.28 -6.01 24.90
N SER A 125 0.78 -5.54 25.56
CA SER A 125 0.71 -4.40 26.48
C SER A 125 0.77 -3.10 25.66
N PHE A 126 -0.19 -2.22 25.83
CA PHE A 126 -0.23 -0.93 25.12
C PHE A 126 0.37 0.23 25.91
N ARG A 127 0.97 -0.02 27.08
CA ARG A 127 1.48 1.04 27.99
C ARG A 127 2.54 1.95 27.37
N THR A 128 3.24 1.48 26.33
CA THR A 128 4.32 2.22 25.66
C THR A 128 3.94 2.65 24.25
N THR A 129 2.77 2.24 23.77
CA THR A 129 2.23 2.59 22.44
C THR A 129 1.11 3.63 22.53
N LEU A 130 0.30 3.56 23.59
CA LEU A 130 -0.81 4.49 23.82
C LEU A 130 -0.53 5.35 25.04
N SER A 131 -0.78 6.66 24.91
CA SER A 131 -0.76 7.59 26.02
C SER A 131 -1.95 7.34 26.98
N ASP A 132 -1.91 7.96 28.16
CA ASP A 132 -3.03 7.88 29.11
C ASP A 132 -4.33 8.46 28.52
N SER A 133 -4.22 9.55 27.75
CA SER A 133 -5.36 10.12 27.02
C SER A 133 -5.90 9.21 25.93
N ASP A 134 -5.04 8.54 25.15
CA ASP A 134 -5.46 7.56 24.14
C ASP A 134 -6.22 6.39 24.78
N VAL A 135 -5.74 5.90 25.91
CA VAL A 135 -6.42 4.81 26.66
C VAL A 135 -7.77 5.29 27.19
N ALA A 136 -7.86 6.53 27.69
CA ALA A 136 -9.13 7.11 28.17
C ALA A 136 -10.13 7.25 27.01
N ASP A 137 -9.68 7.70 25.83
CA ASP A 137 -10.52 7.82 24.64
C ASP A 137 -11.05 6.45 24.18
N VAL A 138 -10.20 5.42 24.14
CA VAL A 138 -10.61 4.03 23.84
C VAL A 138 -11.63 3.53 24.86
N VAL A 139 -11.40 3.74 26.16
CA VAL A 139 -12.35 3.33 27.20
C VAL A 139 -13.69 4.04 27.03
N SER A 140 -13.68 5.34 26.75
CA SER A 140 -14.89 6.13 26.48
C SER A 140 -15.64 5.58 25.27
N TYR A 141 -14.93 5.20 24.21
CA TYR A 141 -15.53 4.56 23.03
C TYR A 141 -16.14 3.20 23.36
N LEU A 142 -15.41 2.33 24.04
CA LEU A 142 -15.91 1.00 24.46
C LEU A 142 -17.13 1.08 25.37
N HIS A 143 -17.29 2.17 26.12
CA HIS A 143 -18.44 2.44 26.99
C HIS A 143 -19.63 3.04 26.22
N SER A 144 -19.37 3.62 25.05
CA SER A 144 -20.40 4.28 24.25
C SER A 144 -21.31 3.30 23.49
N GLU A 145 -22.46 3.80 23.09
CA GLU A 145 -23.38 3.05 22.19
C GLU A 145 -22.84 2.93 20.75
N LYS A 146 -21.77 3.67 20.40
CA LYS A 146 -21.13 3.58 19.09
C LYS A 146 -20.23 2.35 18.93
N CYS A 147 -19.82 1.71 20.05
CA CYS A 147 -18.94 0.54 19.96
C CYS A 147 -19.72 -0.67 19.42
N CYS A 148 -19.20 -1.43 18.49
CA CYS A 148 -17.85 -1.28 17.94
C CYS A 148 -17.92 -1.16 16.42
N VAL A 149 -17.06 -0.34 15.86
CA VAL A 149 -16.99 -0.15 14.41
C VAL A 149 -16.56 -1.43 13.71
N GLU A 150 -17.24 -1.72 12.65
CA GLU A 150 -16.99 -2.86 11.75
C GLU A 150 -17.08 -2.38 10.30
N GLY A 151 -16.57 -3.16 9.36
CA GLY A 151 -16.60 -2.81 7.94
C GLY A 151 -18.03 -2.60 7.35
N GLU A 152 -19.06 -2.89 8.14
CA GLU A 152 -20.46 -2.61 7.81
C GLU A 152 -20.82 -1.12 7.97
N HIS A 153 -20.14 -0.42 8.88
CA HIS A 153 -20.46 0.95 9.30
C HIS A 153 -19.18 1.75 9.50
N LEU A 154 -18.60 2.25 8.41
CA LEU A 154 -17.45 3.15 8.52
C LEU A 154 -17.89 4.60 8.73
N PRO A 155 -17.20 5.39 9.56
CA PRO A 155 -17.48 6.80 9.75
C PRO A 155 -17.27 7.60 8.47
N ALA A 156 -18.02 8.70 8.33
CA ALA A 156 -17.84 9.63 7.22
C ALA A 156 -16.46 10.30 7.27
N ASN A 157 -15.86 10.51 6.11
CA ASN A 157 -14.60 11.24 5.97
C ASN A 157 -14.87 12.76 6.04
N PRO A 158 -14.44 13.48 7.08
CA PRO A 158 -14.66 14.91 7.20
C PRO A 158 -13.88 15.74 6.16
N TRP A 159 -12.95 15.13 5.46
CA TRP A 159 -12.14 15.75 4.41
C TRP A 159 -12.75 15.59 3.01
N TYR A 160 -13.64 14.63 2.83
CA TYR A 160 -14.44 14.50 1.61
C TYR A 160 -15.47 15.62 1.53
N ARG A 161 -15.37 16.47 0.52
CA ARG A 161 -16.21 17.68 0.35
C ARG A 161 -16.74 17.84 -1.08
N SER A 162 -16.57 16.85 -1.91
CA SER A 162 -16.92 16.93 -3.33
C SER A 162 -18.40 17.16 -3.57
N GLU A 163 -19.27 16.67 -2.67
CA GLU A 163 -20.71 16.84 -2.78
C GLU A 163 -21.17 18.30 -2.58
N THR A 164 -20.42 19.09 -1.82
CA THR A 164 -20.80 20.46 -1.45
C THR A 164 -20.30 21.52 -2.43
N ASN A 165 -19.31 21.18 -3.27
CA ASN A 165 -18.67 22.09 -4.20
C ASN A 165 -18.60 21.48 -5.59
N LYS A 166 -19.33 22.05 -6.54
CA LYS A 166 -19.22 21.69 -7.97
C LYS A 166 -17.89 22.22 -8.53
N TRP A 167 -16.82 21.59 -8.12
CA TRP A 167 -15.47 21.96 -8.51
C TRP A 167 -15.03 21.10 -9.68
N THR A 168 -14.48 21.73 -10.71
CA THR A 168 -13.99 21.00 -11.90
C THR A 168 -12.52 20.68 -11.75
N VAL A 169 -12.17 19.41 -11.88
CA VAL A 169 -10.79 18.93 -11.93
C VAL A 169 -10.32 18.96 -13.39
N GLN A 170 -9.20 19.61 -13.63
CA GLN A 170 -8.63 19.73 -14.97
C GLN A 170 -7.76 18.53 -15.33
N ASN A 171 -7.73 18.18 -16.60
CA ASN A 171 -6.90 17.09 -17.14
C ASN A 171 -5.66 17.58 -17.88
N GLY A 172 -5.47 18.90 -18.01
CA GLY A 172 -4.27 19.48 -18.61
C GLY A 172 -3.06 19.31 -17.69
N LEU A 173 -1.85 19.45 -18.24
CA LEU A 173 -0.60 19.27 -17.50
C LEU A 173 0.07 20.60 -17.16
N THR A 174 -0.18 21.66 -17.93
CA THR A 174 0.45 22.98 -17.82
C THR A 174 -0.55 24.10 -18.12
N GLY A 175 -0.07 25.35 -18.08
CA GLY A 175 -0.83 26.54 -18.46
C GLY A 175 -1.62 27.18 -17.32
N GLY A 176 -1.40 26.75 -16.08
CA GLY A 176 -2.01 27.30 -14.88
C GLY A 176 -1.08 28.19 -14.06
N ALA A 177 -1.32 28.20 -12.76
CA ALA A 177 -0.49 28.93 -11.81
C ALA A 177 0.96 28.42 -11.80
N ASN A 178 1.92 29.32 -11.68
CA ASN A 178 3.33 29.00 -11.72
C ASN A 178 4.12 29.85 -10.71
N GLY A 179 5.32 29.41 -10.36
CA GLY A 179 6.16 30.10 -9.42
C GLY A 179 7.54 29.52 -9.32
N THR A 180 8.26 29.93 -8.28
CA THR A 180 9.61 29.47 -7.99
C THR A 180 9.76 29.11 -6.51
N VAL A 181 10.56 28.10 -6.26
CA VAL A 181 11.03 27.72 -4.92
C VAL A 181 12.52 28.04 -4.86
N ARG A 182 12.95 28.61 -3.76
CA ARG A 182 14.37 28.83 -3.43
C ARG A 182 14.65 28.30 -2.04
N VAL A 183 15.81 27.69 -1.87
CA VAL A 183 16.28 27.24 -0.56
C VAL A 183 17.20 28.33 0.01
N ALA A 184 16.94 28.80 1.23
CA ALA A 184 17.67 29.91 1.85
C ALA A 184 19.17 29.60 2.04
N SER A 185 19.54 28.33 2.23
CA SER A 185 20.94 27.88 2.34
C SER A 185 21.68 27.79 1.00
N GLY A 186 20.99 27.93 -0.14
CA GLY A 186 21.58 27.79 -1.47
C GLY A 186 21.60 26.34 -1.99
N ASP A 187 21.01 25.39 -1.27
CA ASP A 187 20.84 24.00 -1.76
C ASP A 187 19.92 23.96 -2.98
N SER A 188 20.01 22.89 -3.77
CA SER A 188 19.15 22.70 -4.94
C SER A 188 17.67 22.65 -4.51
N PRO A 189 16.79 23.42 -5.15
CA PRO A 189 15.35 23.35 -4.94
C PRO A 189 14.67 22.26 -5.77
N GLU A 190 15.39 21.48 -6.58
CA GLU A 190 14.85 20.47 -7.47
C GLU A 190 14.09 19.37 -6.71
N GLY A 191 12.98 18.92 -7.26
CA GLY A 191 12.17 17.84 -6.70
C GLY A 191 11.32 18.23 -5.47
N VAL A 192 11.16 19.51 -5.19
CA VAL A 192 10.24 19.98 -4.13
C VAL A 192 8.80 19.85 -4.60
N MET A 193 7.96 19.23 -3.77
CA MET A 193 6.54 18.94 -4.06
C MET A 193 5.68 20.14 -3.71
N VAL A 194 5.28 20.93 -4.71
CA VAL A 194 4.37 22.07 -4.54
C VAL A 194 2.95 21.59 -4.77
N GLN A 195 2.06 21.80 -3.80
CA GLN A 195 0.69 21.26 -3.83
C GLN A 195 -0.35 22.36 -3.68
N LEU A 196 -1.38 22.33 -4.53
CA LEU A 196 -2.62 23.09 -4.39
C LEU A 196 -3.75 22.17 -3.91
N ILE A 197 -4.45 22.58 -2.85
CA ILE A 197 -5.64 21.89 -2.36
C ILE A 197 -6.86 22.75 -2.71
N ALA A 198 -7.77 22.18 -3.48
CA ALA A 198 -9.01 22.82 -3.87
C ALA A 198 -10.05 22.80 -2.74
N PRO A 199 -11.09 23.65 -2.79
CA PRO A 199 -12.16 23.67 -1.77
C PRO A 199 -12.90 22.34 -1.60
N ASN A 200 -12.95 21.52 -2.64
CA ASN A 200 -13.53 20.17 -2.60
C ASN A 200 -12.61 19.09 -2.03
N GLY A 201 -11.41 19.46 -1.55
CA GLY A 201 -10.44 18.53 -0.99
C GLY A 201 -9.50 17.88 -2.00
N VAL A 202 -9.72 18.03 -3.30
CA VAL A 202 -8.83 17.49 -4.34
C VAL A 202 -7.47 18.19 -4.27
N ARG A 203 -6.41 17.40 -4.26
CA ARG A 203 -5.02 17.86 -4.19
C ARG A 203 -4.34 17.68 -5.54
N THR A 204 -3.67 18.71 -6.02
CA THR A 204 -2.83 18.66 -7.22
C THR A 204 -1.40 19.02 -6.85
N THR A 205 -0.48 18.13 -7.13
CA THR A 205 0.95 18.27 -6.83
C THR A 205 1.76 18.34 -8.11
N VAL A 206 2.68 19.29 -8.17
CA VAL A 206 3.71 19.45 -9.20
C VAL A 206 5.08 19.55 -8.54
N TYR A 207 6.14 19.31 -9.30
CA TYR A 207 7.50 19.23 -8.78
C TYR A 207 8.35 20.36 -9.39
N THR A 208 9.27 20.89 -8.59
CA THR A 208 10.20 21.88 -9.06
C THR A 208 11.31 21.24 -9.92
N ASN A 209 11.70 21.95 -10.97
CA ASN A 209 12.86 21.60 -11.78
C ASN A 209 14.19 22.09 -11.14
N GLU A 210 15.31 21.92 -11.84
CA GLU A 210 16.66 22.33 -11.39
C GLU A 210 16.78 23.81 -11.02
N ASP A 211 16.01 24.68 -11.69
CA ASP A 211 15.93 26.13 -11.41
C ASP A 211 14.95 26.47 -10.27
N GLY A 212 14.28 25.49 -9.68
CA GLY A 212 13.21 25.67 -8.69
C GLY A 212 11.89 26.16 -9.27
N LYS A 213 11.71 26.13 -10.59
CA LYS A 213 10.45 26.53 -11.24
C LYS A 213 9.45 25.39 -11.19
N TYR A 214 8.18 25.74 -11.01
CA TYR A 214 7.05 24.83 -11.09
C TYR A 214 5.87 25.46 -11.81
N GLU A 215 5.03 24.63 -12.42
CA GLU A 215 3.82 25.05 -13.11
C GLU A 215 2.70 24.03 -12.91
N PHE A 216 1.53 24.51 -12.52
CA PHE A 216 0.32 23.69 -12.41
C PHE A 216 -0.41 23.56 -13.73
N PRO A 217 -1.24 22.52 -13.92
CA PRO A 217 -2.25 22.52 -14.97
C PRO A 217 -3.19 23.72 -14.80
N LYS A 218 -3.98 24.01 -15.85
CA LYS A 218 -5.04 25.00 -15.72
C LYS A 218 -6.01 24.56 -14.63
N MET A 219 -6.19 25.42 -13.63
CA MET A 219 -7.08 25.19 -12.50
C MET A 219 -8.36 26.03 -12.66
N GLN A 220 -9.46 25.59 -12.06
CA GLN A 220 -10.65 26.42 -11.94
C GLN A 220 -10.33 27.68 -11.12
N ALA A 221 -10.85 28.85 -11.50
CA ALA A 221 -10.64 30.06 -10.74
C ALA A 221 -11.23 29.96 -9.33
N GLY A 222 -10.46 30.42 -8.33
CA GLY A 222 -10.90 30.39 -6.92
C GLY A 222 -9.77 30.39 -5.91
N ALA A 223 -10.14 30.19 -4.64
CA ALA A 223 -9.22 30.17 -3.51
C ALA A 223 -8.72 28.75 -3.24
N TYR A 224 -7.41 28.58 -3.16
CA TYR A 224 -6.73 27.32 -2.87
C TYR A 224 -5.85 27.44 -1.63
N ILE A 225 -5.54 26.29 -1.02
CA ILE A 225 -4.43 26.18 -0.10
C ILE A 225 -3.18 25.82 -0.91
N LEU A 226 -2.12 26.61 -0.78
CA LEU A 226 -0.81 26.33 -1.35
C LEU A 226 0.13 25.83 -0.26
N ARG A 227 0.75 24.67 -0.42
CA ARG A 227 1.71 24.12 0.55
C ARG A 227 2.84 23.35 -0.14
N ILE A 228 3.87 23.03 0.63
CA ILE A 228 4.80 21.95 0.30
C ILE A 228 4.23 20.64 0.88
N ALA A 229 3.99 19.64 0.03
CA ALA A 229 3.28 18.43 0.44
C ALA A 229 4.10 17.57 1.42
N ASN A 230 5.38 17.40 1.17
CA ASN A 230 6.32 16.69 2.03
C ASN A 230 7.57 17.56 2.25
N PRO A 231 7.55 18.47 3.24
CA PRO A 231 8.67 19.37 3.48
C PRO A 231 9.93 18.69 4.02
N LEU A 232 9.80 17.60 4.78
CA LEU A 232 10.82 16.73 5.37
C LEU A 232 12.02 17.49 5.97
N GLU A 233 13.04 17.84 5.18
CA GLU A 233 14.21 18.58 5.64
C GLU A 233 14.01 20.10 5.77
N PHE A 234 12.84 20.60 5.38
CA PHE A 234 12.50 22.01 5.43
C PHE A 234 11.47 22.32 6.50
N LYS A 235 11.44 23.56 6.97
CA LYS A 235 10.31 24.07 7.74
C LYS A 235 9.07 24.05 6.88
N PRO A 236 7.90 23.74 7.46
CA PRO A 236 6.64 23.73 6.71
C PRO A 236 6.35 25.06 6.05
N TYR A 237 5.80 24.96 4.86
CA TYR A 237 5.27 26.10 4.14
C TYR A 237 3.80 25.87 3.78
N ARG A 238 2.94 26.80 4.17
CA ARG A 238 1.51 26.79 3.84
C ARG A 238 0.99 28.21 3.72
N ARG A 239 0.18 28.45 2.71
CA ARG A 239 -0.63 29.67 2.55
C ARG A 239 -2.07 29.29 2.24
N ASP A 240 -2.99 29.77 3.06
CA ASP A 240 -4.42 29.60 2.85
C ASP A 240 -4.96 30.68 1.93
N SER A 241 -6.06 30.38 1.24
CA SER A 241 -6.82 31.35 0.41
C SER A 241 -6.02 32.02 -0.70
N VAL A 242 -5.08 31.29 -1.32
CA VAL A 242 -4.34 31.76 -2.50
C VAL A 242 -5.31 31.82 -3.70
N GLN A 243 -5.47 33.00 -4.26
CA GLN A 243 -6.36 33.18 -5.41
C GLN A 243 -5.67 32.73 -6.69
N ILE A 244 -6.30 31.85 -7.42
CA ILE A 244 -5.89 31.35 -8.72
C ILE A 244 -6.92 31.81 -9.77
N ASP A 245 -6.45 32.42 -10.85
CA ASP A 245 -7.25 32.77 -12.01
C ASP A 245 -6.40 32.63 -13.27
N GLY A 246 -6.54 31.51 -13.95
CA GLY A 246 -5.72 31.17 -15.12
C GLY A 246 -4.23 31.06 -14.80
N PRO A 247 -3.33 31.54 -15.69
CA PRO A 247 -1.88 31.45 -15.53
C PRO A 247 -1.34 32.46 -14.49
N THR A 248 -1.75 32.29 -13.23
CA THR A 248 -1.39 33.17 -12.13
C THR A 248 0.08 32.97 -11.73
N LYS A 249 0.86 34.07 -11.71
CA LYS A 249 2.21 34.03 -11.15
C LYS A 249 2.16 34.11 -9.63
N LEU A 250 2.63 33.07 -8.96
CA LEU A 250 2.70 32.99 -7.50
C LEU A 250 3.98 33.65 -6.98
N GLU A 251 3.92 34.10 -5.72
CA GLU A 251 5.10 34.61 -5.03
C GLU A 251 6.14 33.51 -4.83
N GLU A 252 7.42 33.91 -4.78
CA GLU A 252 8.53 32.99 -4.52
C GLU A 252 8.35 32.32 -3.16
N ILE A 253 8.50 31.00 -3.13
CA ILE A 253 8.55 30.22 -1.91
C ILE A 253 9.99 30.14 -1.45
N VAL A 254 10.29 30.60 -0.24
CA VAL A 254 11.62 30.50 0.35
C VAL A 254 11.60 29.45 1.45
N LEU A 255 12.35 28.37 1.27
CA LEU A 255 12.43 27.26 2.21
C LEU A 255 13.64 27.38 3.12
N GLU A 256 13.44 27.13 4.40
CA GLU A 256 14.50 27.06 5.41
C GLU A 256 14.64 25.63 5.90
N ARG A 257 15.87 25.14 6.04
CA ARG A 257 16.13 23.80 6.58
C ARG A 257 15.84 23.73 8.07
N ILE A 258 15.30 22.56 8.53
CA ILE A 258 15.12 22.27 9.95
C ILE A 258 16.43 21.86 10.64
N ALA A 259 17.41 21.37 9.89
CA ALA A 259 18.70 20.95 10.37
C ALA A 259 19.82 21.46 9.44
N LYS A 260 21.00 21.72 10.00
CA LYS A 260 22.18 22.15 9.24
C LYS A 260 22.84 21.01 8.46
N THR A 261 22.51 19.78 8.79
CA THR A 261 23.07 18.57 8.19
C THR A 261 21.97 17.77 7.49
N ARG A 262 22.35 16.73 6.75
CA ARG A 262 21.38 15.76 6.19
C ARG A 262 20.77 14.85 7.25
N ALA A 263 21.35 14.76 8.44
CA ALA A 263 20.81 14.01 9.56
C ALA A 263 19.63 14.80 10.16
N LEU A 264 18.44 14.26 10.04
CA LEU A 264 17.22 14.84 10.57
C LEU A 264 17.00 14.37 12.02
N PRO A 265 16.37 15.17 12.88
CA PRO A 265 16.03 14.74 14.23
C PRO A 265 15.03 13.59 14.17
N ALA A 266 15.18 12.58 15.02
CA ALA A 266 14.23 11.48 15.14
C ALA A 266 13.02 11.94 15.99
N THR A 267 12.18 12.78 15.40
CA THR A 267 10.93 13.23 16.02
C THR A 267 9.74 12.57 15.32
N PRO A 268 8.58 12.46 16.01
CA PRO A 268 7.36 11.93 15.38
C PRO A 268 7.01 12.64 14.06
N GLU A 269 7.26 13.95 13.97
CA GLU A 269 6.96 14.75 12.78
C GLU A 269 7.88 14.39 11.59
N VAL A 270 9.15 14.08 11.85
CA VAL A 270 10.07 13.62 10.81
C VAL A 270 9.76 12.18 10.42
N GLU A 271 9.56 11.29 11.39
CA GLU A 271 9.20 9.90 11.10
C GLU A 271 7.92 9.80 10.28
N ALA A 272 6.94 10.69 10.55
CA ALA A 272 5.69 10.75 9.81
C ALA A 272 5.85 11.12 8.32
N GLN A 273 6.96 11.66 7.91
CA GLN A 273 7.25 12.05 6.54
C GLN A 273 8.19 11.08 5.80
N LEU A 274 8.64 10.04 6.48
CA LEU A 274 9.47 8.99 5.88
C LEU A 274 8.60 7.82 5.42
N SER A 275 8.96 7.22 4.30
CA SER A 275 8.35 5.97 3.86
C SER A 275 8.71 4.80 4.78
N GLY A 276 7.97 3.71 4.67
CA GLY A 276 8.27 2.50 5.44
C GLY A 276 9.66 1.93 5.14
N GLU A 277 10.09 2.01 3.91
CA GLU A 277 11.44 1.62 3.49
C GLU A 277 12.51 2.53 4.06
N GLU A 278 12.32 3.85 4.01
CA GLU A 278 13.23 4.82 4.61
C GLU A 278 13.39 4.56 6.12
N ILE A 279 12.30 4.26 6.82
CA ILE A 279 12.37 3.90 8.24
C ILE A 279 13.14 2.59 8.43
N LEU A 280 12.82 1.54 7.68
CA LEU A 280 13.51 0.25 7.75
C LEU A 280 15.01 0.41 7.46
N TRP A 281 15.36 1.23 6.46
CA TRP A 281 16.74 1.51 6.13
C TRP A 281 17.50 2.21 7.28
N ASN A 282 16.85 3.16 7.96
CA ASN A 282 17.43 3.93 9.07
C ASN A 282 17.58 3.12 10.36
N LEU A 283 16.70 2.14 10.61
CA LEU A 283 16.75 1.37 11.84
C LEU A 283 18.05 0.55 11.95
N PRO A 284 18.68 0.47 13.13
CA PRO A 284 19.88 -0.35 13.33
C PRO A 284 19.54 -1.84 13.22
N GLY A 285 20.38 -2.60 12.53
CA GLY A 285 20.19 -4.05 12.38
C GLY A 285 21.15 -4.64 11.34
N THR A 286 21.25 -5.97 11.36
CA THR A 286 21.93 -6.71 10.30
C THR A 286 21.04 -6.80 9.06
N VAL A 287 21.64 -7.10 7.91
CA VAL A 287 20.88 -7.38 6.67
C VAL A 287 19.90 -8.51 6.91
N GLU A 288 20.33 -9.60 7.56
CA GLU A 288 19.50 -10.76 7.88
C GLU A 288 18.27 -10.40 8.74
N GLU A 289 18.41 -9.53 9.74
CA GLU A 289 17.30 -9.08 10.58
C GLU A 289 16.28 -8.26 9.80
N LYS A 290 16.75 -7.39 8.93
CA LYS A 290 15.89 -6.53 8.09
C LYS A 290 15.19 -7.33 6.99
N GLU A 291 15.91 -8.23 6.33
CA GLU A 291 15.34 -9.17 5.36
C GLU A 291 14.32 -10.11 6.00
N ALA A 292 14.59 -10.59 7.21
CA ALA A 292 13.62 -11.43 7.93
C ALA A 292 12.32 -10.67 8.18
N LEU A 293 12.36 -9.41 8.61
CA LEU A 293 11.16 -8.60 8.74
C LEU A 293 10.50 -8.39 7.37
N HIS A 294 11.25 -7.93 6.39
CA HIS A 294 10.74 -7.66 5.06
C HIS A 294 10.03 -8.89 4.48
N ASN A 295 10.72 -10.03 4.41
CA ASN A 295 10.19 -11.26 3.82
C ASN A 295 8.98 -11.84 4.57
N THR A 296 8.80 -11.52 5.85
CA THR A 296 7.65 -11.98 6.65
C THR A 296 6.51 -11.00 6.68
N CYS A 297 6.77 -9.69 6.49
CA CYS A 297 5.78 -8.62 6.60
C CYS A 297 5.45 -7.96 5.25
N ALA A 298 6.12 -8.35 4.16
CA ALA A 298 5.91 -7.81 2.82
C ALA A 298 4.58 -8.23 2.17
N LEU A 299 3.75 -9.03 2.87
CA LEU A 299 2.46 -9.49 2.35
C LEU A 299 1.45 -8.37 2.08
N GLY A 300 1.79 -7.11 2.42
CA GLY A 300 1.03 -5.94 2.04
C GLY A 300 -0.32 -5.80 2.72
N CYS A 301 -0.52 -6.38 3.90
CA CYS A 301 -1.71 -6.11 4.69
C CYS A 301 -1.76 -4.67 5.19
N HIS A 302 -0.59 -4.08 5.47
CA HIS A 302 -0.40 -2.70 5.89
C HIS A 302 1.05 -2.27 5.61
N SER A 303 1.32 -0.97 5.64
CA SER A 303 2.67 -0.43 5.44
C SER A 303 3.61 -0.73 6.62
N PHE A 304 4.93 -0.65 6.41
CA PHE A 304 5.92 -0.79 7.48
C PHE A 304 5.82 0.33 8.52
N GLN A 305 5.33 1.51 8.17
CA GLN A 305 5.07 2.57 9.15
C GLN A 305 4.14 2.07 10.26
N GLN A 306 3.17 1.23 9.93
CA GLN A 306 2.26 0.63 10.92
C GLN A 306 3.01 -0.17 11.98
N ILE A 307 4.09 -0.83 11.58
CA ILE A 307 4.93 -1.58 12.50
C ILE A 307 5.78 -0.60 13.32
N PHE A 308 6.53 0.24 12.63
CA PHE A 308 7.62 1.00 13.23
C PHE A 308 7.21 2.14 14.14
N LYS A 309 6.02 2.68 14.00
CA LYS A 309 5.51 3.70 14.93
C LYS A 309 5.09 3.15 16.29
N ASN A 310 4.95 1.83 16.43
CA ASN A 310 4.60 1.20 17.69
C ASN A 310 5.85 0.84 18.49
N ARG A 311 5.72 0.84 19.83
CA ARG A 311 6.76 0.42 20.76
C ARG A 311 6.18 -0.60 21.72
N TYR A 312 6.73 -1.82 21.68
CA TYR A 312 6.28 -2.90 22.53
C TYR A 312 7.48 -3.61 23.17
N ASP A 313 7.28 -4.18 24.34
CA ASP A 313 8.24 -5.10 24.93
C ASP A 313 8.35 -6.41 24.11
N GLU A 314 9.41 -7.20 24.35
CA GLU A 314 9.69 -8.42 23.58
C GLU A 314 8.51 -9.40 23.60
N ARG A 315 7.85 -9.56 24.76
CA ARG A 315 6.69 -10.43 24.89
C ARG A 315 5.54 -9.95 23.98
N SER A 316 5.25 -8.66 23.99
CA SER A 316 4.15 -8.08 23.22
C SER A 316 4.44 -8.12 21.71
N TRP A 317 5.68 -7.85 21.30
CA TRP A 317 6.12 -8.08 19.93
C TRP A 317 5.96 -9.55 19.52
N GLY A 318 6.34 -10.51 20.38
CA GLY A 318 6.16 -11.94 20.11
C GLY A 318 4.70 -12.34 19.91
N VAL A 319 3.78 -11.78 20.70
CA VAL A 319 2.33 -12.01 20.51
C VAL A 319 1.86 -11.48 19.17
N LEU A 320 2.31 -10.28 18.77
CA LEU A 320 1.90 -9.66 17.49
C LEU A 320 2.48 -10.42 16.29
N VAL A 321 3.78 -10.72 16.31
CA VAL A 321 4.46 -11.47 15.25
C VAL A 321 3.80 -12.82 15.03
N ALA A 322 3.59 -13.60 16.10
CA ALA A 322 2.95 -14.90 16.01
C ALA A 322 1.51 -14.81 15.45
N ARG A 323 0.74 -13.79 15.85
CA ARG A 323 -0.63 -13.61 15.34
C ARG A 323 -0.67 -13.18 13.88
N MET A 324 0.28 -12.36 13.43
CA MET A 324 0.34 -11.90 12.06
C MET A 324 0.80 -13.00 11.10
N LEU A 325 1.78 -13.81 11.50
CA LEU A 325 2.40 -14.79 10.61
C LEU A 325 1.71 -16.16 10.59
N HIS A 326 1.07 -16.56 11.68
CA HIS A 326 0.51 -17.92 11.78
C HIS A 326 -0.97 -18.03 11.45
N ARG A 327 -1.53 -17.04 10.80
CA ARG A 327 -2.94 -17.01 10.40
C ARG A 327 -3.15 -16.83 8.90
N GLY A 328 -2.31 -17.44 8.07
CA GLY A 328 -2.51 -17.55 6.62
C GLY A 328 -2.66 -16.21 5.87
N GLY A 329 -2.03 -15.15 6.36
CA GLY A 329 -2.16 -13.81 5.77
C GLY A 329 -2.60 -12.76 6.79
N GLY A 330 -2.43 -13.05 8.08
CA GLY A 330 -2.73 -12.14 9.16
C GLY A 330 -4.11 -12.36 9.78
N PRO A 331 -4.56 -11.42 10.62
CA PRO A 331 -5.80 -11.59 11.39
C PRO A 331 -7.07 -11.61 10.54
N LEU A 332 -6.96 -11.46 9.25
CA LEU A 332 -8.10 -11.36 8.31
C LEU A 332 -8.40 -12.65 7.56
N ILE A 333 -7.60 -13.72 7.74
CA ILE A 333 -7.78 -14.97 7.01
C ILE A 333 -7.87 -16.13 8.00
N ASN A 334 -9.03 -16.77 8.06
CA ASN A 334 -9.29 -17.97 8.86
C ASN A 334 -8.87 -19.25 8.11
N ASP A 335 -7.69 -19.27 7.51
CA ASP A 335 -7.21 -20.50 6.91
C ASP A 335 -6.88 -21.54 7.98
N PRO A 336 -7.19 -22.83 7.74
CA PRO A 336 -6.73 -23.89 8.62
C PRO A 336 -5.19 -23.80 8.72
N LEU A 337 -4.70 -23.58 9.92
CA LEU A 337 -3.26 -23.46 10.17
C LEU A 337 -2.55 -24.76 9.82
N GLU A 338 -1.66 -24.73 8.86
CA GLU A 338 -0.64 -25.74 8.73
C GLU A 338 0.28 -25.69 9.98
N PRO A 339 0.84 -26.81 10.40
CA PRO A 339 1.82 -26.80 11.49
C PRO A 339 2.98 -25.85 11.12
N VAL A 340 3.26 -24.89 12.01
CA VAL A 340 4.33 -23.93 11.81
C VAL A 340 5.66 -24.67 11.77
N SER A 341 6.45 -24.47 10.71
CA SER A 341 7.76 -25.09 10.58
C SER A 341 8.78 -24.53 11.58
N ASP A 342 9.79 -25.32 11.94
CA ASP A 342 10.87 -24.85 12.82
C ASP A 342 11.61 -23.64 12.24
N SER A 343 11.73 -23.54 10.92
CA SER A 343 12.34 -22.39 10.26
C SER A 343 11.49 -21.12 10.41
N ALA A 344 10.16 -21.24 10.29
CA ALA A 344 9.26 -20.12 10.52
C ALA A 344 9.33 -19.64 11.98
N LEU A 345 9.33 -20.55 12.94
CA LEU A 345 9.49 -20.21 14.36
C LEU A 345 10.84 -19.54 14.66
N ALA A 346 11.90 -19.93 13.97
CA ALA A 346 13.22 -19.29 14.11
C ALA A 346 13.18 -17.85 13.55
N THR A 347 12.53 -17.63 12.40
CA THR A 347 12.34 -16.31 11.81
C THR A 347 11.49 -15.40 12.72
N ASP A 348 10.37 -15.91 13.26
CA ASP A 348 9.54 -15.19 14.23
C ASP A 348 10.34 -14.69 15.42
N LYS A 349 11.18 -15.56 15.94
CA LYS A 349 12.05 -15.21 17.08
C LYS A 349 13.09 -14.15 16.73
N LEU A 350 13.65 -14.22 15.51
CA LEU A 350 14.59 -13.22 15.01
C LEU A 350 13.92 -11.85 14.87
N VAL A 351 12.78 -11.79 14.18
CA VAL A 351 11.99 -10.57 13.99
C VAL A 351 11.53 -9.99 15.32
N THR A 352 11.00 -10.82 16.23
CA THR A 352 10.55 -10.39 17.57
C THR A 352 11.68 -9.73 18.34
N LYS A 353 12.85 -10.36 18.41
CA LYS A 353 14.00 -9.83 19.16
C LYS A 353 14.55 -8.55 18.54
N TRP A 354 14.59 -8.50 17.22
CA TRP A 354 15.04 -7.30 16.52
C TRP A 354 14.09 -6.13 16.78
N LEU A 355 12.77 -6.33 16.62
CA LEU A 355 11.77 -5.31 16.91
C LEU A 355 11.82 -4.85 18.37
N ALA A 356 11.95 -5.76 19.32
CA ALA A 356 12.08 -5.41 20.73
C ALA A 356 13.33 -4.55 21.01
N ARG A 357 14.41 -4.76 20.27
CA ARG A 357 15.64 -3.97 20.39
C ARG A 357 15.50 -2.58 19.75
N VAL A 358 14.90 -2.48 18.56
CA VAL A 358 14.85 -1.22 17.80
C VAL A 358 13.58 -0.41 18.04
N ARG A 359 12.50 -1.06 18.44
CA ARG A 359 11.18 -0.49 18.77
C ARG A 359 10.65 -1.02 20.09
N GLY A 360 11.53 -1.20 21.06
CA GLY A 360 11.20 -1.50 22.45
C GLY A 360 10.91 -0.25 23.27
N PRO A 361 10.44 -0.39 24.52
CA PRO A 361 10.14 0.74 25.40
C PRO A 361 11.34 1.65 25.67
N GLU A 362 12.53 1.04 25.75
CA GLU A 362 13.79 1.73 26.06
C GLU A 362 14.62 2.08 24.80
N SER A 363 14.09 1.78 23.61
CA SER A 363 14.82 2.09 22.38
C SER A 363 14.85 3.59 22.12
N VAL A 364 16.00 4.07 21.67
CA VAL A 364 16.23 5.45 21.31
C VAL A 364 16.53 5.51 19.82
N ASP A 365 15.76 6.31 19.10
CA ASP A 365 15.98 6.49 17.67
C ASP A 365 17.23 7.36 17.45
N GLY A 366 18.06 6.94 16.52
CA GLY A 366 19.16 7.73 15.99
C GLY A 366 18.63 8.80 15.02
N PRO A 367 19.51 9.66 14.53
CA PRO A 367 19.13 10.60 13.48
C PRO A 367 18.62 9.85 12.24
N MET A 368 17.61 10.42 11.60
CA MET A 368 16.99 9.87 10.39
C MET A 368 17.61 10.49 9.13
N TYR A 369 17.67 9.71 8.06
CA TYR A 369 18.13 10.14 6.75
C TYR A 369 17.04 9.83 5.74
N ALA A 370 16.58 10.85 5.05
CA ALA A 370 15.69 10.67 3.92
C ALA A 370 16.46 10.23 2.67
N PHE A 371 15.77 9.55 1.78
CA PHE A 371 16.30 9.33 0.45
C PHE A 371 16.45 10.65 -0.30
N PRO A 372 17.42 10.75 -1.23
CA PRO A 372 17.57 11.95 -2.05
C PRO A 372 16.27 12.25 -2.81
N ARG A 373 15.95 13.55 -2.96
CA ARG A 373 14.88 13.94 -3.87
C ARG A 373 15.22 13.51 -5.29
N LEU A 374 14.21 13.05 -6.01
CA LEU A 374 14.33 12.69 -7.42
C LEU A 374 14.61 13.92 -8.28
N THR A 375 15.21 13.72 -9.44
CA THR A 375 15.68 14.80 -10.34
C THR A 375 15.30 14.49 -11.80
N GLY A 376 15.36 15.51 -12.65
CA GLY A 376 15.18 15.37 -14.08
C GLY A 376 13.79 14.90 -14.48
N GLU A 377 13.69 13.81 -15.25
CA GLU A 377 12.44 13.27 -15.78
C GLU A 377 11.46 12.85 -14.68
N SER A 378 11.95 12.38 -13.55
CA SER A 378 11.15 11.99 -12.39
C SER A 378 10.29 13.13 -11.82
N ASN A 379 10.66 14.38 -12.08
CA ASN A 379 9.93 15.57 -11.64
C ASN A 379 8.94 16.10 -12.69
N ARG A 380 8.87 15.47 -13.87
CA ARG A 380 7.97 15.85 -14.95
C ARG A 380 6.65 15.09 -14.85
N VAL A 381 5.90 15.35 -13.79
CA VAL A 381 4.66 14.64 -13.48
C VAL A 381 3.68 15.55 -12.75
N VAL A 382 2.39 15.35 -12.97
CA VAL A 382 1.30 15.89 -12.15
C VAL A 382 0.64 14.76 -11.40
N VAL A 383 0.58 14.88 -10.08
CA VAL A 383 -0.14 13.93 -9.21
C VAL A 383 -1.40 14.58 -8.68
N THR A 384 -2.54 13.91 -8.83
CA THR A 384 -3.83 14.37 -8.30
C THR A 384 -4.40 13.33 -7.36
N GLU A 385 -4.76 13.75 -6.14
CA GLU A 385 -5.30 12.87 -5.11
C GLU A 385 -6.75 13.24 -4.82
N PHE A 386 -7.62 12.23 -4.74
CA PHE A 386 -9.05 12.36 -4.50
C PHE A 386 -9.42 11.67 -3.20
N GLU A 387 -10.03 12.40 -2.27
CA GLU A 387 -10.56 11.86 -1.02
C GLU A 387 -11.76 10.95 -1.28
N LEU A 388 -11.89 9.86 -0.53
CA LEU A 388 -13.07 8.99 -0.54
C LEU A 388 -14.02 9.34 0.62
N PRO A 389 -15.33 8.98 0.51
CA PRO A 389 -16.35 9.41 1.47
C PRO A 389 -16.18 8.86 2.90
N ARG A 390 -15.47 7.74 3.09
CA ARG A 390 -15.34 7.09 4.40
C ARG A 390 -13.94 7.26 4.97
N ALA A 391 -13.87 7.58 6.26
CA ALA A 391 -12.61 7.88 6.94
C ALA A 391 -11.67 6.67 7.10
N LEU A 392 -12.24 5.48 7.28
CA LEU A 392 -11.51 4.23 7.53
C LEU A 392 -11.54 3.29 6.31
N GLN A 393 -11.70 3.85 5.13
CA GLN A 393 -11.82 3.09 3.89
C GLN A 393 -10.46 2.58 3.43
N SER A 394 -10.35 1.27 3.30
CA SER A 394 -9.17 0.59 2.76
C SER A 394 -9.36 0.42 1.25
N ALA A 395 -9.13 1.48 0.47
CA ALA A 395 -9.26 1.43 -0.98
C ALA A 395 -8.32 0.37 -1.55
N HIS A 396 -8.87 -0.58 -2.33
CA HIS A 396 -8.10 -1.73 -2.78
C HIS A 396 -7.86 -1.75 -4.29
N ASP A 397 -8.90 -1.83 -5.08
CA ASP A 397 -8.78 -1.85 -6.53
C ASP A 397 -9.34 -0.58 -7.17
N VAL A 398 -8.82 -0.29 -8.35
CA VAL A 398 -9.31 0.75 -9.25
C VAL A 398 -9.50 0.20 -10.66
N TYR A 399 -10.53 0.68 -11.35
CA TYR A 399 -10.80 0.32 -12.74
C TYR A 399 -11.54 1.45 -13.47
N GLY A 400 -11.02 1.89 -14.61
CA GLY A 400 -11.66 2.93 -15.42
C GLY A 400 -12.77 2.38 -16.31
N ASP A 401 -13.89 3.10 -16.38
CA ASP A 401 -15.03 2.71 -17.22
C ASP A 401 -14.97 3.26 -18.66
N GLY A 402 -13.89 3.95 -19.02
CA GLY A 402 -13.71 4.59 -20.32
C GLY A 402 -14.58 5.85 -20.52
N ASN A 403 -15.40 6.24 -19.54
CA ASN A 403 -16.30 7.39 -19.60
C ASN A 403 -15.91 8.52 -18.63
N GLY A 404 -14.70 8.48 -18.12
CA GLY A 404 -14.16 9.46 -17.17
C GLY A 404 -14.52 9.17 -15.72
N ASN A 405 -14.86 7.95 -15.38
CA ASN A 405 -15.00 7.51 -14.01
C ASN A 405 -13.99 6.42 -13.67
N ILE A 406 -13.60 6.39 -12.40
CA ILE A 406 -12.79 5.34 -11.79
C ILE A 406 -13.63 4.64 -10.73
N TRP A 407 -13.87 3.36 -10.94
CA TRP A 407 -14.45 2.47 -9.95
C TRP A 407 -13.40 2.08 -8.92
N TYR A 408 -13.80 1.90 -7.66
CA TYR A 408 -12.93 1.45 -6.60
C TYR A 408 -13.65 0.48 -5.66
N THR A 409 -12.88 -0.39 -5.03
CA THR A 409 -13.31 -1.35 -4.01
C THR A 409 -12.72 -1.02 -2.65
N SER A 410 -13.19 -1.68 -1.61
CA SER A 410 -12.70 -1.54 -0.24
C SER A 410 -12.55 -2.90 0.44
N HIS A 411 -11.32 -3.22 0.83
CA HIS A 411 -10.95 -4.56 1.30
C HIS A 411 -11.60 -4.97 2.63
N LEU A 412 -11.83 -4.01 3.52
CA LEU A 412 -12.30 -4.27 4.88
C LEU A 412 -13.72 -3.71 5.15
N SER A 413 -14.43 -3.31 4.09
CA SER A 413 -15.76 -2.76 4.25
C SER A 413 -16.67 -3.08 3.08
N ARG A 414 -17.97 -2.94 3.30
CA ARG A 414 -18.99 -3.11 2.27
C ARG A 414 -19.10 -1.95 1.29
N PHE A 415 -18.41 -0.82 1.55
CA PHE A 415 -18.51 0.38 0.74
C PHE A 415 -17.56 0.31 -0.45
N PHE A 416 -18.07 0.58 -1.62
CA PHE A 416 -17.34 0.71 -2.85
C PHE A 416 -17.97 1.83 -3.68
N GLY A 417 -17.37 2.21 -4.81
CA GLY A 417 -17.96 3.33 -5.54
C GLY A 417 -17.34 3.67 -6.86
N LYS A 418 -17.82 4.78 -7.39
CA LYS A 418 -17.41 5.35 -8.64
C LYS A 418 -17.06 6.82 -8.45
N LEU A 419 -15.81 7.17 -8.73
CA LEU A 419 -15.27 8.53 -8.73
C LEU A 419 -15.48 9.16 -10.11
N ASP A 420 -16.18 10.29 -10.22
CA ASP A 420 -16.15 11.15 -11.41
C ASP A 420 -14.84 11.97 -11.37
N THR A 421 -13.93 11.67 -12.28
CA THR A 421 -12.59 12.28 -12.32
C THR A 421 -12.58 13.75 -12.68
N ARG A 422 -13.69 14.26 -13.23
CA ARG A 422 -13.85 15.66 -13.63
C ARG A 422 -14.29 16.57 -12.48
N THR A 423 -14.94 15.97 -11.46
CA THR A 423 -15.52 16.74 -10.35
C THR A 423 -14.99 16.31 -8.98
N GLY A 424 -14.40 15.13 -8.87
CA GLY A 424 -14.01 14.52 -7.61
C GLY A 424 -15.22 13.99 -6.79
N VAL A 425 -16.42 13.98 -7.39
CA VAL A 425 -17.63 13.45 -6.75
C VAL A 425 -17.64 11.93 -6.82
N VAL A 426 -17.94 11.28 -5.71
CA VAL A 426 -18.07 9.83 -5.59
C VAL A 426 -19.54 9.45 -5.49
N THR A 427 -19.96 8.51 -6.33
CA THR A 427 -21.19 7.76 -6.15
C THR A 427 -20.88 6.49 -5.35
N GLU A 428 -21.31 6.44 -4.11
CA GLU A 428 -21.06 5.31 -3.21
C GLU A 428 -22.16 4.25 -3.30
N TYR A 429 -21.75 3.01 -3.23
CA TYR A 429 -22.60 1.83 -3.16
C TYR A 429 -22.25 1.01 -1.93
N MET A 430 -23.19 0.15 -1.51
CA MET A 430 -23.00 -0.75 -0.37
C MET A 430 -23.30 -2.19 -0.79
N ALA A 431 -22.31 -3.06 -0.74
CA ALA A 431 -22.52 -4.49 -0.97
C ALA A 431 -23.50 -5.06 0.07
N PRO A 432 -24.38 -6.01 -0.31
CA PRO A 432 -25.24 -6.70 0.63
C PRO A 432 -24.42 -7.41 1.71
N LEU A 433 -24.99 -7.55 2.91
CA LEU A 433 -24.32 -8.26 4.00
C LEU A 433 -24.59 -9.76 3.95
N THR A 434 -23.54 -10.54 4.00
CA THR A 434 -23.63 -11.99 4.20
C THR A 434 -23.53 -12.30 5.70
N PRO A 435 -24.55 -12.93 6.32
CA PRO A 435 -24.51 -13.25 7.73
C PRO A 435 -23.27 -14.09 8.10
N GLY A 436 -22.49 -13.58 9.06
CA GLY A 436 -21.28 -14.23 9.55
C GLY A 436 -20.03 -14.02 8.68
N ALA A 437 -20.14 -13.45 7.48
CA ALA A 437 -18.98 -13.11 6.66
C ALA A 437 -18.52 -11.69 6.95
N GLN A 438 -17.20 -11.50 6.96
CA GLN A 438 -16.60 -10.17 7.00
C GLN A 438 -16.97 -9.42 5.71
N PRO A 439 -17.47 -8.19 5.81
CA PRO A 439 -17.69 -7.38 4.62
C PRO A 439 -16.36 -6.96 4.00
N GLY A 440 -16.31 -6.98 2.68
CA GLY A 440 -15.14 -6.56 1.92
C GLY A 440 -15.30 -6.86 0.46
N THR A 441 -14.97 -5.87 -0.36
CA THR A 441 -14.89 -5.98 -1.81
C THR A 441 -13.42 -5.92 -2.21
N HIS A 442 -13.01 -6.68 -3.23
CA HIS A 442 -11.60 -6.82 -3.57
C HIS A 442 -11.33 -6.36 -5.00
N HIS A 443 -11.60 -7.17 -6.00
CA HIS A 443 -11.39 -6.82 -7.39
C HIS A 443 -12.61 -6.19 -8.02
N VAL A 444 -12.41 -5.32 -9.02
CA VAL A 444 -13.47 -4.70 -9.83
C VAL A 444 -13.15 -4.78 -11.30
N TYR A 445 -14.13 -5.14 -12.10
CA TYR A 445 -14.07 -5.18 -13.56
C TYR A 445 -15.31 -4.52 -14.16
N VAL A 446 -15.16 -3.67 -15.15
CA VAL A 446 -16.27 -3.03 -15.87
C VAL A 446 -16.46 -3.70 -17.21
N GLU A 447 -17.61 -4.32 -17.40
CA GLU A 447 -17.97 -4.98 -18.64
C GLU A 447 -18.28 -3.96 -19.76
N LYS A 448 -18.15 -4.36 -21.02
CA LYS A 448 -18.43 -3.52 -22.19
C LYS A 448 -19.87 -2.98 -22.23
N ASN A 449 -20.82 -3.65 -21.59
CA ASN A 449 -22.22 -3.22 -21.47
C ASN A 449 -22.43 -2.20 -20.34
N GLY A 450 -21.38 -1.89 -19.56
CA GLY A 450 -21.37 -0.98 -18.41
C GLY A 450 -21.78 -1.63 -17.08
N GLU A 451 -22.08 -2.93 -17.04
CA GLU A 451 -22.23 -3.67 -15.78
C GLU A 451 -20.87 -3.78 -15.08
N VAL A 452 -20.92 -3.88 -13.77
CA VAL A 452 -19.71 -3.94 -12.92
C VAL A 452 -19.69 -5.26 -12.17
N LEU A 453 -18.59 -6.00 -12.31
CA LEU A 453 -18.34 -7.22 -11.58
C LEU A 453 -17.37 -6.92 -10.43
N ILE A 454 -17.68 -7.42 -9.24
CA ILE A 454 -16.88 -7.19 -8.04
C ILE A 454 -16.73 -8.51 -7.28
N SER A 455 -15.50 -8.86 -6.89
CA SER A 455 -15.30 -10.03 -6.02
C SER A 455 -15.51 -9.66 -4.55
N GLU A 456 -16.15 -10.59 -3.84
CA GLU A 456 -16.34 -10.58 -2.38
C GLU A 456 -15.67 -11.82 -1.78
N PRO A 457 -14.33 -11.77 -1.54
CA PRO A 457 -13.58 -12.98 -1.21
C PRO A 457 -13.99 -13.62 0.11
N TRP A 458 -14.44 -12.83 1.09
CA TRP A 458 -14.81 -13.33 2.41
C TRP A 458 -16.18 -14.01 2.47
N SER A 459 -17.07 -13.59 1.59
CA SER A 459 -18.43 -14.15 1.44
C SER A 459 -18.55 -15.19 0.32
N HIS A 460 -17.46 -15.38 -0.45
CA HIS A 460 -17.37 -16.27 -1.61
C HIS A 460 -18.46 -15.97 -2.66
N LYS A 461 -18.53 -14.70 -3.06
CA LYS A 461 -19.51 -14.23 -4.05
C LYS A 461 -18.84 -13.40 -5.13
N LEU A 462 -19.50 -13.35 -6.27
CA LEU A 462 -19.35 -12.34 -7.29
C LEU A 462 -20.55 -11.42 -7.22
N LEU A 463 -20.33 -10.13 -6.97
CA LEU A 463 -21.37 -9.12 -7.00
C LEU A 463 -21.43 -8.53 -8.41
N LYS A 464 -22.65 -8.47 -8.97
CA LYS A 464 -22.93 -7.78 -10.23
C LYS A 464 -23.75 -6.54 -9.94
N LEU A 465 -23.31 -5.39 -10.44
CA LEU A 465 -24.00 -4.10 -10.30
C LEU A 465 -24.35 -3.57 -11.68
N ASP A 466 -25.62 -3.23 -11.90
CA ASP A 466 -26.01 -2.34 -12.99
C ASP A 466 -26.05 -0.90 -12.47
N PRO A 467 -25.07 -0.04 -12.82
CA PRO A 467 -25.01 1.31 -12.28
C PRO A 467 -26.09 2.25 -12.83
N ARG A 468 -26.85 1.84 -13.85
CA ARG A 468 -27.93 2.64 -14.45
C ARG A 468 -29.17 2.67 -13.57
N ASN A 469 -29.42 1.60 -12.82
CA ASN A 469 -30.60 1.46 -11.95
C ASN A 469 -30.24 1.13 -10.49
N GLY A 470 -28.95 0.83 -10.21
CA GLY A 470 -28.47 0.44 -8.89
C GLY A 470 -28.79 -1.01 -8.50
N GLU A 471 -29.26 -1.82 -9.44
CA GLU A 471 -29.56 -3.23 -9.16
C GLU A 471 -28.29 -4.02 -8.89
N MET A 472 -28.29 -4.76 -7.79
CA MET A 472 -27.18 -5.62 -7.37
C MET A 472 -27.65 -7.08 -7.30
N VAL A 473 -26.88 -7.97 -7.90
CA VAL A 473 -27.10 -9.41 -7.85
C VAL A 473 -25.86 -10.08 -7.30
N GLU A 474 -26.02 -10.79 -6.18
CA GLU A 474 -24.97 -11.63 -5.61
C GLU A 474 -25.02 -13.02 -6.24
N VAL A 475 -23.91 -13.47 -6.80
CA VAL A 475 -23.74 -14.78 -7.42
C VAL A 475 -22.79 -15.60 -6.54
N PRO A 476 -23.29 -16.62 -5.81
CA PRO A 476 -22.42 -17.48 -5.00
C PRO A 476 -21.42 -18.24 -5.87
N VAL A 477 -20.16 -18.27 -5.45
CA VAL A 477 -19.06 -18.99 -6.09
C VAL A 477 -18.56 -20.06 -5.13
N ALA A 478 -18.42 -21.30 -5.61
CA ALA A 478 -17.92 -22.37 -4.78
C ALA A 478 -16.44 -22.14 -4.41
N ALA A 479 -16.12 -22.27 -3.13
CA ALA A 479 -14.75 -22.18 -2.63
C ALA A 479 -14.41 -23.41 -1.78
N PRO A 480 -13.11 -23.80 -1.69
CA PRO A 480 -12.70 -25.01 -0.97
C PRO A 480 -12.80 -24.89 0.55
N PHE A 481 -12.83 -23.66 1.07
CA PHE A 481 -12.88 -23.35 2.50
C PHE A 481 -14.18 -22.62 2.88
N PRO A 482 -14.53 -22.55 4.17
CA PRO A 482 -15.71 -21.81 4.62
C PRO A 482 -15.53 -20.28 4.45
N ILE A 483 -16.64 -19.54 4.57
CA ILE A 483 -16.62 -18.06 4.62
C ILE A 483 -15.61 -17.55 5.65
N ASN A 484 -15.09 -16.34 5.42
CA ASN A 484 -13.94 -15.73 6.14
C ASN A 484 -12.60 -16.41 5.89
N SER A 485 -12.51 -17.29 4.90
CA SER A 485 -11.24 -17.71 4.28
C SER A 485 -11.13 -17.12 2.89
N ALA A 486 -9.92 -17.15 2.31
CA ALA A 486 -9.71 -16.61 0.97
C ALA A 486 -10.52 -17.40 -0.08
N GLY A 487 -11.52 -16.73 -0.65
CA GLY A 487 -12.22 -17.20 -1.83
C GLY A 487 -11.57 -16.70 -3.12
N MET A 488 -12.40 -16.23 -4.05
CA MET A 488 -11.95 -15.54 -5.26
C MET A 488 -11.54 -14.11 -4.91
N ALA A 489 -10.23 -13.84 -4.86
CA ALA A 489 -9.72 -12.50 -4.63
C ALA A 489 -9.79 -11.67 -5.93
N ASP A 490 -9.03 -12.08 -6.92
CA ASP A 490 -8.97 -11.44 -8.22
C ASP A 490 -9.47 -12.36 -9.33
N PHE A 491 -9.85 -11.76 -10.46
CA PHE A 491 -10.32 -12.48 -11.64
C PHE A 491 -10.12 -11.61 -12.89
N ASP A 492 -10.15 -12.25 -14.04
CA ASP A 492 -10.30 -11.54 -15.31
C ASP A 492 -11.39 -12.17 -16.15
N VAL A 493 -11.83 -11.48 -17.20
CA VAL A 493 -12.94 -11.91 -18.02
C VAL A 493 -12.44 -12.33 -19.41
N THR A 494 -12.73 -13.58 -19.75
CA THR A 494 -12.37 -14.12 -21.06
C THR A 494 -13.24 -13.50 -22.19
N PRO A 495 -12.79 -13.47 -23.45
CA PRO A 495 -13.57 -12.88 -24.54
C PRO A 495 -14.97 -13.47 -24.76
N ASP A 496 -15.19 -14.69 -24.31
CA ASP A 496 -16.49 -15.35 -24.36
C ASP A 496 -17.37 -15.04 -23.11
N GLY A 497 -16.90 -14.11 -22.26
CA GLY A 497 -17.69 -13.56 -21.14
C GLY A 497 -17.71 -14.39 -19.87
N PHE A 498 -16.79 -15.33 -19.71
CA PHE A 498 -16.62 -16.08 -18.47
C PHE A 498 -15.57 -15.45 -17.57
N VAL A 499 -15.76 -15.53 -16.28
CA VAL A 499 -14.74 -15.20 -15.27
C VAL A 499 -13.71 -16.31 -15.22
N LEU A 500 -12.43 -15.96 -15.22
CA LEU A 500 -11.31 -16.89 -15.01
C LEU A 500 -10.53 -16.44 -13.79
N ALA A 501 -10.50 -17.27 -12.76
CA ALA A 501 -9.95 -16.94 -11.46
C ALA A 501 -9.28 -18.16 -10.79
N SER A 502 -8.48 -17.90 -9.78
CA SER A 502 -7.98 -18.91 -8.83
C SER A 502 -8.71 -18.79 -7.51
N MET A 503 -9.06 -19.93 -6.91
CA MET A 503 -9.63 -19.98 -5.56
C MET A 503 -8.57 -20.31 -4.53
N GLY A 504 -8.57 -19.62 -3.40
CA GLY A 504 -7.67 -19.90 -2.31
C GLY A 504 -7.66 -21.38 -1.91
N GLY A 505 -6.47 -22.01 -1.99
CA GLY A 505 -6.30 -23.44 -1.68
C GLY A 505 -6.89 -24.44 -2.71
N GLY A 506 -7.41 -23.96 -3.84
CA GLY A 506 -8.07 -24.80 -4.83
C GLY A 506 -7.16 -25.55 -5.77
N TYR A 507 -5.89 -25.21 -5.84
CA TYR A 507 -4.89 -25.77 -6.78
C TYR A 507 -5.36 -25.77 -8.24
N ALA A 508 -6.10 -24.73 -8.63
CA ALA A 508 -6.61 -24.59 -9.98
C ALA A 508 -6.96 -23.16 -10.35
N ALA A 509 -6.85 -22.84 -11.63
CA ALA A 509 -7.62 -21.79 -12.26
C ALA A 509 -9.00 -22.35 -12.68
N GLU A 510 -10.05 -21.59 -12.43
CA GLU A 510 -11.44 -22.00 -12.65
C GLU A 510 -12.14 -21.03 -13.58
N LYS A 511 -12.74 -21.57 -14.64
CA LYS A 511 -13.61 -20.81 -15.53
C LYS A 511 -15.04 -20.88 -14.99
N ILE A 512 -15.61 -19.71 -14.70
CA ILE A 512 -16.88 -19.57 -13.97
C ILE A 512 -17.88 -18.77 -14.82
N ASP A 513 -19.09 -19.24 -14.89
CA ASP A 513 -20.20 -18.49 -15.49
C ASP A 513 -20.62 -17.36 -14.53
N PRO A 514 -20.43 -16.07 -14.88
CA PRO A 514 -20.75 -14.96 -13.98
C PRO A 514 -22.25 -14.76 -13.73
N LYS A 515 -23.12 -15.46 -14.46
CA LYS A 515 -24.57 -15.40 -14.25
C LYS A 515 -25.05 -16.40 -13.21
N THR A 516 -24.39 -17.52 -13.10
CA THR A 516 -24.82 -18.63 -12.24
C THR A 516 -23.85 -19.00 -11.13
N GLY A 517 -22.61 -18.48 -11.17
CA GLY A 517 -21.51 -18.86 -10.27
C GLY A 517 -21.00 -20.28 -10.48
N LYS A 518 -21.50 -21.00 -11.48
CA LYS A 518 -21.08 -22.37 -11.74
C LYS A 518 -19.72 -22.41 -12.42
N MET A 519 -18.82 -23.19 -11.87
CA MET A 519 -17.59 -23.58 -12.53
C MET A 519 -17.93 -24.44 -13.75
N VAL A 520 -17.50 -24.02 -14.94
CA VAL A 520 -17.70 -24.73 -16.20
C VAL A 520 -16.47 -25.49 -16.62
N GLN A 521 -15.30 -25.08 -16.18
CA GLN A 521 -14.04 -25.75 -16.46
C GLN A 521 -13.02 -25.49 -15.36
N LYS A 522 -12.17 -26.49 -15.07
CA LYS A 522 -11.12 -26.43 -14.07
C LYS A 522 -9.78 -26.78 -14.72
N TYR A 523 -8.76 -25.96 -14.44
CA TYR A 523 -7.39 -26.15 -14.94
C TYR A 523 -6.47 -26.34 -13.74
N PRO A 524 -5.96 -27.56 -13.49
CA PRO A 524 -5.10 -27.84 -12.34
C PRO A 524 -3.82 -27.04 -12.36
N MET A 525 -3.46 -26.45 -11.22
CA MET A 525 -2.21 -25.72 -10.98
C MET A 525 -1.29 -26.51 -10.04
N LYS A 526 0.00 -26.19 -10.05
CA LYS A 526 0.96 -26.70 -9.07
C LYS A 526 0.95 -25.92 -7.75
N VAL A 527 0.60 -24.64 -7.84
CA VAL A 527 0.47 -23.78 -6.66
C VAL A 527 -0.96 -23.83 -6.11
N PRO A 528 -1.13 -23.71 -4.79
CA PRO A 528 -2.47 -23.77 -4.19
C PRO A 528 -3.34 -22.57 -4.53
N PHE A 529 -2.71 -21.45 -4.88
CA PHE A 529 -3.39 -20.20 -5.13
C PHE A 529 -2.56 -19.28 -6.03
N SER A 530 -3.19 -18.68 -7.02
CA SER A 530 -2.69 -17.54 -7.73
C SER A 530 -3.41 -16.30 -7.20
N TYR A 531 -2.67 -15.30 -6.71
CA TYR A 531 -3.29 -14.14 -6.11
C TYR A 531 -4.07 -13.32 -7.15
N ASP A 532 -3.46 -13.11 -8.31
CA ASP A 532 -4.08 -12.49 -9.48
C ASP A 532 -3.98 -13.41 -10.67
N GLY A 533 -4.84 -13.20 -11.66
CA GLY A 533 -4.79 -13.94 -12.90
C GLY A 533 -5.35 -13.10 -14.03
N VAL A 534 -4.54 -12.85 -15.03
CA VAL A 534 -4.82 -11.95 -16.13
C VAL A 534 -4.96 -12.70 -17.44
N VAL A 535 -5.90 -12.28 -18.28
CA VAL A 535 -6.18 -12.84 -19.60
C VAL A 535 -5.50 -11.98 -20.68
N SER A 536 -4.83 -12.61 -21.63
CA SER A 536 -4.24 -11.90 -22.77
C SER A 536 -5.31 -11.23 -23.63
N GLN A 537 -4.96 -10.12 -24.29
CA GLN A 537 -5.92 -9.34 -25.10
C GLN A 537 -6.57 -10.17 -26.20
N ASP A 538 -5.86 -11.17 -26.75
CA ASP A 538 -6.37 -12.10 -27.74
C ASP A 538 -7.17 -13.28 -27.16
N GLY A 539 -7.27 -13.35 -25.83
CA GLY A 539 -7.97 -14.37 -25.08
C GLY A 539 -7.35 -15.77 -25.13
N ASN A 540 -6.12 -15.89 -25.62
CA ASN A 540 -5.48 -17.19 -25.81
C ASN A 540 -4.76 -17.70 -24.56
N PHE A 541 -4.32 -16.80 -23.69
CA PHE A 541 -3.54 -17.12 -22.49
C PHE A 541 -4.15 -16.52 -21.25
N TRP A 542 -4.00 -17.24 -20.15
CA TRP A 542 -4.15 -16.70 -18.81
C TRP A 542 -2.83 -16.90 -18.09
N ALA A 543 -2.38 -15.87 -17.37
CA ALA A 543 -1.19 -15.93 -16.56
C ALA A 543 -1.54 -15.60 -15.12
N GLY A 544 -1.06 -16.40 -14.19
CA GLY A 544 -1.28 -16.22 -12.76
C GLY A 544 0.03 -16.04 -12.00
N GLY A 545 0.07 -15.02 -11.15
CA GLY A 545 1.15 -14.76 -10.23
C GLY A 545 0.93 -15.46 -8.89
N ALA A 546 1.98 -16.09 -8.34
CA ALA A 546 1.94 -16.71 -7.02
C ALA A 546 2.39 -15.71 -5.94
N ILE A 547 1.82 -15.82 -4.73
CA ILE A 547 2.35 -15.10 -3.56
C ILE A 547 3.66 -15.77 -3.13
N SER A 548 4.75 -14.98 -3.03
CA SER A 548 6.06 -15.50 -2.63
C SER A 548 6.11 -15.99 -1.18
N GLY A 549 7.19 -16.69 -0.87
CA GLY A 549 7.46 -17.17 0.48
C GLY A 549 6.66 -18.42 0.88
N THR A 550 5.40 -18.51 0.49
CA THR A 550 4.52 -19.64 0.83
C THR A 550 4.47 -20.69 -0.29
N PHE A 551 4.61 -20.30 -1.56
CA PHE A 551 4.32 -21.18 -2.70
C PHE A 551 5.43 -21.26 -3.76
N GLY A 552 6.60 -20.68 -3.49
CA GLY A 552 7.76 -20.75 -4.39
C GLY A 552 7.80 -19.66 -5.47
N ASN A 553 8.81 -19.75 -6.32
CA ASN A 553 9.19 -18.73 -7.31
C ASN A 553 8.58 -19.02 -8.68
N SER A 554 7.29 -19.29 -8.75
CA SER A 554 6.69 -19.74 -10.00
C SER A 554 5.50 -18.91 -10.41
N ALA A 555 5.33 -18.74 -11.71
CA ALA A 555 4.13 -18.24 -12.34
C ALA A 555 3.45 -19.37 -13.13
N GLU A 556 2.12 -19.36 -13.15
CA GLU A 556 1.33 -20.28 -13.91
C GLU A 556 0.97 -19.66 -15.27
N LEU A 557 1.08 -20.43 -16.32
CA LEU A 557 0.67 -20.03 -17.67
C LEU A 557 -0.29 -21.06 -18.25
N LEU A 558 -1.53 -20.67 -18.52
CA LEU A 558 -2.55 -21.47 -19.16
C LEU A 558 -2.70 -21.07 -20.64
N ASP A 559 -2.55 -22.01 -21.56
CA ASP A 559 -3.09 -21.87 -22.91
C ASP A 559 -4.59 -22.25 -22.87
N ILE A 560 -5.46 -21.25 -22.92
CA ILE A 560 -6.91 -21.41 -22.77
C ILE A 560 -7.49 -22.30 -23.88
N ARG A 561 -6.92 -22.26 -25.09
CA ARG A 561 -7.43 -23.02 -26.24
C ARG A 561 -7.16 -24.52 -26.11
N THR A 562 -6.02 -24.89 -25.52
CA THR A 562 -5.62 -26.29 -25.36
C THR A 562 -5.91 -26.83 -23.97
N GLY A 563 -6.14 -25.96 -22.99
CA GLY A 563 -6.25 -26.32 -21.59
C GLY A 563 -4.93 -26.71 -20.93
N GLN A 564 -3.79 -26.48 -21.62
CA GLN A 564 -2.49 -26.83 -21.08
C GLN A 564 -2.04 -25.78 -20.06
N MET A 565 -1.80 -26.22 -18.82
CA MET A 565 -1.22 -25.42 -17.76
C MET A 565 0.29 -25.71 -17.66
N LEU A 566 1.08 -24.65 -17.60
CA LEU A 566 2.53 -24.71 -17.37
C LEU A 566 2.84 -23.95 -16.09
N ASN A 567 3.70 -24.53 -15.28
CA ASN A 567 4.31 -23.85 -14.15
C ASN A 567 5.72 -23.44 -14.57
N LEU A 568 6.01 -22.15 -14.57
CA LEU A 568 7.29 -21.58 -14.95
C LEU A 568 8.00 -21.10 -13.71
N ASP A 569 9.25 -21.52 -13.54
CA ASP A 569 10.10 -21.14 -12.42
C ASP A 569 10.76 -19.78 -12.72
N SER A 570 10.76 -18.87 -11.77
CA SER A 570 11.35 -17.54 -11.89
C SER A 570 12.87 -17.53 -11.63
N GLY A 571 13.50 -18.66 -11.29
CA GLY A 571 14.94 -18.76 -11.06
C GLY A 571 15.36 -18.66 -9.59
N ASP A 572 16.55 -18.09 -9.33
CA ASP A 572 17.21 -18.17 -8.02
C ASP A 572 16.69 -17.17 -6.97
N ARG A 573 15.91 -16.18 -7.37
CA ARG A 573 15.34 -15.18 -6.43
C ARG A 573 13.91 -15.52 -6.05
N LYS A 574 13.53 -15.18 -4.83
CA LYS A 574 12.18 -15.39 -4.31
C LYS A 574 11.24 -14.27 -4.78
N SER A 575 11.09 -14.16 -6.09
CA SER A 575 10.23 -13.18 -6.71
C SER A 575 9.00 -13.85 -7.30
N ALA A 576 8.00 -14.09 -6.48
CA ALA A 576 6.72 -14.46 -7.02
C ALA A 576 5.98 -13.20 -7.46
N GLY A 577 5.51 -13.19 -8.69
CA GLY A 577 4.68 -12.10 -9.19
C GLY A 577 3.34 -12.06 -8.47
N ARG A 578 2.90 -10.89 -8.00
CA ARG A 578 1.66 -10.77 -7.25
C ARG A 578 0.49 -10.35 -8.12
N ARG A 579 0.51 -9.16 -8.68
CA ARG A 579 -0.53 -8.63 -9.57
C ARG A 579 0.08 -8.06 -10.83
N GLY A 580 -0.66 -8.19 -11.94
CA GLY A 580 -0.10 -7.84 -13.22
C GLY A 580 -1.07 -7.57 -14.35
N GLY A 581 -0.52 -7.55 -15.57
CA GLY A 581 -1.27 -7.36 -16.81
C GLY A 581 -0.50 -7.83 -18.03
N PHE A 582 -1.20 -8.04 -19.14
CA PHE A 582 -0.57 -8.34 -20.42
C PHE A 582 -0.21 -7.06 -21.18
N ASP A 583 0.99 -7.03 -21.74
CA ASP A 583 1.41 -5.99 -22.66
C ASP A 583 0.81 -6.23 -24.09
N PRO A 584 0.88 -5.23 -24.98
CA PRO A 584 0.37 -5.36 -26.34
C PRO A 584 1.12 -6.41 -27.19
N PHE A 585 2.26 -6.90 -26.72
CA PHE A 585 3.11 -7.87 -27.43
C PHE A 585 2.84 -9.33 -27.02
N GLY A 586 2.03 -9.50 -25.96
CA GLY A 586 1.61 -10.80 -25.45
C GLY A 586 2.51 -11.35 -24.34
N ASN A 587 3.24 -10.49 -23.63
CA ASN A 587 3.94 -10.84 -22.42
C ASN A 587 3.09 -10.45 -21.21
N ALA A 588 3.02 -11.31 -20.18
CA ALA A 588 2.44 -10.96 -18.90
C ALA A 588 3.52 -10.39 -17.99
N TRP A 589 3.17 -9.34 -17.26
CA TRP A 589 4.04 -8.64 -16.33
C TRP A 589 3.44 -8.71 -14.94
N PHE A 590 4.26 -8.97 -13.93
CA PHE A 590 3.84 -9.04 -12.54
C PHE A 590 4.79 -8.25 -11.65
N GLY A 591 4.21 -7.55 -10.67
CA GLY A 591 4.97 -6.97 -9.58
C GLY A 591 5.36 -8.05 -8.59
N GLY A 592 6.61 -8.08 -8.18
CA GLY A 592 7.16 -9.06 -7.24
C GLY A 592 7.58 -8.44 -5.92
N GLU A 593 7.63 -9.27 -4.90
CA GLU A 593 8.31 -8.96 -3.65
C GLU A 593 9.82 -8.90 -3.91
N ASN A 594 10.57 -8.24 -3.02
CA ASN A 594 12.01 -8.00 -3.15
C ASN A 594 12.40 -7.16 -4.39
N GLY A 595 11.54 -6.21 -4.79
CA GLY A 595 11.81 -5.25 -5.84
C GLY A 595 11.88 -5.84 -7.24
N THR A 596 11.26 -6.99 -7.46
CA THR A 596 11.33 -7.65 -8.75
C THR A 596 10.16 -7.29 -9.64
N LEU A 597 10.42 -6.93 -10.88
CA LEU A 597 9.44 -6.90 -11.95
C LEU A 597 9.63 -8.17 -12.79
N VAL A 598 8.60 -8.99 -12.90
CA VAL A 598 8.62 -10.27 -13.56
C VAL A 598 7.93 -10.19 -14.91
N GLU A 599 8.62 -10.54 -15.99
CA GLU A 599 8.06 -10.72 -17.33
C GLU A 599 7.92 -12.21 -17.64
N LEU A 600 6.73 -12.61 -18.03
CA LEU A 600 6.41 -13.93 -18.53
C LEU A 600 6.10 -13.83 -20.03
N ASP A 601 7.05 -14.26 -20.86
CA ASP A 601 6.87 -14.38 -22.30
C ASP A 601 6.02 -15.64 -22.60
N ALA A 602 4.73 -15.43 -22.86
CA ALA A 602 3.78 -16.52 -23.05
C ALA A 602 4.10 -17.37 -24.30
N LYS A 603 4.71 -16.79 -25.32
CA LYS A 603 5.09 -17.49 -26.57
C LYS A 603 6.37 -18.30 -26.39
N ALA A 604 7.41 -17.70 -25.81
CA ALA A 604 8.67 -18.36 -25.55
C ALA A 604 8.65 -19.25 -24.31
N LYS A 605 7.60 -19.14 -23.47
CA LYS A 605 7.41 -19.91 -22.22
C LYS A 605 8.60 -19.75 -21.27
N ARG A 606 9.01 -18.52 -21.04
CA ARG A 606 10.14 -18.18 -20.18
C ARG A 606 9.84 -16.98 -19.31
N ILE A 607 10.53 -16.88 -18.19
CA ILE A 607 10.50 -15.75 -17.27
C ILE A 607 11.78 -14.93 -17.43
N ARG A 608 11.64 -13.61 -17.28
CA ARG A 608 12.73 -12.66 -17.09
C ARG A 608 12.42 -11.78 -15.89
N GLU A 609 13.45 -11.41 -15.15
CA GLU A 609 13.35 -10.58 -13.98
C GLU A 609 14.11 -9.27 -14.18
N PHE A 610 13.54 -8.18 -13.69
CA PHE A 610 14.12 -6.85 -13.73
C PHE A 610 14.03 -6.25 -12.34
N TYR A 611 15.02 -5.45 -11.97
CA TYR A 611 15.14 -4.87 -10.63
C TYR A 611 15.12 -3.36 -10.73
N PRO A 612 14.28 -2.65 -9.95
CA PRO A 612 14.29 -1.20 -9.91
C PRO A 612 15.63 -0.68 -9.37
N PRO A 613 16.06 0.51 -9.82
CA PRO A 613 17.20 1.17 -9.22
C PRO A 613 16.84 1.63 -7.82
N GLY A 614 17.82 1.77 -6.96
CA GLY A 614 17.59 2.43 -5.68
C GLY A 614 18.57 2.00 -4.59
N PRO A 615 18.69 2.80 -3.52
CA PRO A 615 19.54 2.48 -2.39
C PRO A 615 18.94 1.39 -1.49
N VAL A 616 17.71 1.00 -1.69
CA VAL A 616 16.92 0.13 -0.81
C VAL A 616 16.47 -1.19 -1.41
N GLU A 617 16.90 -1.50 -2.61
CA GLU A 617 16.88 -2.90 -3.03
C GLU A 617 17.58 -3.72 -1.91
N PRO A 618 16.94 -4.59 -1.22
CA PRO A 618 15.83 -5.50 -1.50
C PRO A 618 14.53 -5.22 -0.74
N TYR A 619 14.24 -4.01 -0.33
CA TYR A 619 13.05 -3.70 0.49
C TYR A 619 11.89 -3.08 -0.29
N THR A 620 12.09 -2.83 -1.58
CA THR A 620 11.07 -2.40 -2.53
C THR A 620 10.13 -3.56 -2.86
N ASP A 621 8.82 -3.33 -2.81
CA ASP A 621 7.80 -4.32 -3.15
C ASP A 621 6.82 -3.77 -4.17
N LEU A 622 6.83 -4.32 -5.38
CA LEU A 622 5.85 -3.99 -6.40
C LEU A 622 4.59 -4.86 -6.24
N TYR A 623 3.54 -4.29 -5.67
CA TYR A 623 2.31 -5.04 -5.43
C TYR A 623 1.52 -5.31 -6.70
N SER A 624 1.36 -4.30 -7.54
CA SER A 624 0.59 -4.35 -8.78
C SER A 624 1.32 -3.59 -9.86
N VAL A 625 1.35 -4.18 -11.03
CA VAL A 625 1.90 -3.53 -12.22
C VAL A 625 0.94 -3.67 -13.39
N GLU A 626 0.90 -2.68 -14.27
CA GLU A 626 0.11 -2.77 -15.49
C GLU A 626 0.88 -2.16 -16.66
N PRO A 627 1.00 -2.90 -17.79
CA PRO A 627 1.59 -2.37 -19.02
C PRO A 627 0.67 -1.37 -19.74
N ASP A 628 1.26 -0.32 -20.30
CA ASP A 628 0.56 0.62 -21.12
C ASP A 628 0.48 0.18 -22.61
N LYS A 629 -0.13 1.03 -23.42
CA LYS A 629 -0.27 0.81 -24.89
C LYS A 629 1.06 0.72 -25.64
N ASN A 630 2.17 1.20 -25.08
CA ASN A 630 3.51 1.18 -25.68
C ASN A 630 4.31 -0.02 -25.19
N GLY A 631 3.80 -0.74 -24.19
CA GLY A 631 4.43 -1.83 -23.49
C GLY A 631 5.38 -1.38 -22.37
N GLU A 632 5.31 -0.13 -21.94
CA GLU A 632 5.97 0.30 -20.71
C GLU A 632 5.17 -0.14 -19.51
N VAL A 633 5.84 -0.56 -18.46
CA VAL A 633 5.22 -1.17 -17.28
C VAL A 633 5.20 -0.18 -16.14
N TRP A 634 4.03 0.03 -15.58
CA TRP A 634 3.79 0.96 -14.48
C TRP A 634 3.47 0.20 -13.20
N GLY A 635 4.03 0.61 -12.07
CA GLY A 635 3.80 -0.06 -10.81
C GLY A 635 4.05 0.83 -9.60
N GLY A 636 3.31 0.58 -8.54
CA GLY A 636 3.45 1.30 -7.28
C GLY A 636 4.04 0.44 -6.19
N GLU A 637 4.83 1.05 -5.33
CA GLU A 637 5.46 0.40 -4.19
C GLU A 637 4.50 0.28 -3.01
N LEU A 638 4.65 -0.81 -2.25
CA LEU A 638 3.85 -1.06 -1.06
C LEU A 638 4.33 -0.30 0.18
N HIS A 639 5.62 -0.16 0.33
CA HIS A 639 6.26 0.33 1.54
C HIS A 639 7.10 1.58 1.30
N GLY A 640 7.41 1.85 0.04
CA GLY A 640 8.02 3.07 -0.45
C GLY A 640 7.00 4.16 -0.75
N ARG A 641 7.48 5.27 -1.27
CA ARG A 641 6.63 6.36 -1.76
C ARG A 641 6.80 6.61 -3.25
N GLU A 642 7.54 5.74 -3.91
CA GLU A 642 7.82 5.86 -5.32
C GLU A 642 6.78 5.11 -6.15
N PHE A 643 6.46 5.66 -7.31
CA PHE A 643 5.70 5.00 -8.35
C PHE A 643 6.63 4.81 -9.55
N LEU A 644 6.70 3.61 -10.09
CA LEU A 644 7.71 3.22 -11.05
C LEU A 644 7.16 3.10 -12.47
N ARG A 645 7.98 3.48 -13.45
CA ARG A 645 7.77 3.24 -14.88
C ARG A 645 9.00 2.54 -15.43
N PHE A 646 8.82 1.38 -16.04
CA PHE A 646 9.88 0.61 -16.67
C PHE A 646 9.68 0.52 -18.18
N ASN A 647 10.71 0.84 -18.93
CA ASN A 647 10.72 0.68 -20.39
C ASN A 647 11.49 -0.62 -20.76
N PRO A 648 10.79 -1.71 -21.17
CA PRO A 648 11.45 -2.99 -21.46
C PRO A 648 12.38 -2.95 -22.67
N LYS A 649 12.20 -1.99 -23.58
CA LYS A 649 13.00 -1.84 -24.80
C LYS A 649 14.38 -1.26 -24.52
N THR A 650 14.46 -0.36 -23.55
CA THR A 650 15.70 0.34 -23.17
C THR A 650 16.31 -0.17 -21.87
N GLY A 651 15.50 -0.85 -21.04
CA GLY A 651 15.87 -1.23 -19.67
C GLY A 651 15.88 -0.05 -18.70
N GLN A 652 15.32 1.09 -19.08
CA GLN A 652 15.34 2.31 -18.28
C GLN A 652 14.15 2.33 -17.32
N TRP A 653 14.42 2.75 -16.08
CA TRP A 653 13.44 3.05 -15.05
C TRP A 653 13.28 4.55 -14.88
N THR A 654 12.06 4.98 -14.58
CA THR A 654 11.74 6.32 -14.11
C THR A 654 10.93 6.18 -12.83
N GLU A 655 11.34 6.86 -11.79
CA GLU A 655 10.70 6.88 -10.47
C GLU A 655 9.95 8.20 -10.30
N TYR A 656 8.77 8.17 -9.70
CA TYR A 656 7.96 9.35 -9.38
C TYR A 656 7.65 9.33 -7.88
N ALA A 657 8.13 10.29 -7.13
CA ALA A 657 7.85 10.35 -5.70
C ALA A 657 6.42 10.82 -5.43
N MET A 658 5.66 10.07 -4.63
CA MET A 658 4.29 10.44 -4.27
C MET A 658 4.27 11.48 -3.15
N PRO A 659 3.29 12.41 -3.16
CA PRO A 659 3.22 13.47 -2.15
C PRO A 659 2.91 12.96 -0.75
N GLU A 660 2.25 11.83 -0.64
CA GLU A 660 1.92 11.20 0.63
C GLU A 660 2.98 10.16 1.02
N PRO A 661 3.69 10.32 2.15
CA PRO A 661 4.75 9.39 2.57
C PRO A 661 4.23 8.01 2.95
N TYR A 662 2.94 7.89 3.26
CA TYR A 662 2.28 6.61 3.57
C TYR A 662 1.58 6.01 2.38
N SER A 663 1.93 6.45 1.18
CA SER A 663 1.37 5.86 -0.03
C SER A 663 1.58 4.35 0.02
N HIS A 664 0.48 3.63 -0.07
CA HIS A 664 0.42 2.18 -0.06
C HIS A 664 -0.34 1.77 -1.31
N SER A 665 0.38 1.81 -2.42
CA SER A 665 -0.20 1.51 -3.72
C SER A 665 -0.71 0.08 -3.77
N ARG A 666 -2.02 -0.05 -4.01
CA ARG A 666 -2.66 -1.34 -4.27
C ARG A 666 -2.80 -1.56 -5.77
N ALA A 667 -3.97 -1.89 -6.27
CA ALA A 667 -4.14 -2.10 -7.69
C ALA A 667 -3.85 -0.85 -8.51
N VAL A 668 -3.20 -1.06 -9.60
CA VAL A 668 -2.89 -0.05 -10.62
C VAL A 668 -3.80 -0.26 -11.82
N TRP A 669 -4.33 0.82 -12.38
CA TRP A 669 -5.04 0.81 -13.65
C TRP A 669 -4.44 1.87 -14.59
N VAL A 670 -4.09 1.45 -15.80
CA VAL A 670 -3.49 2.30 -16.83
C VAL A 670 -4.53 2.67 -17.87
N ASP A 671 -4.81 3.97 -18.01
CA ASP A 671 -5.67 4.47 -19.08
C ASP A 671 -4.94 4.44 -20.43
N LYS A 672 -5.13 3.34 -21.16
CA LYS A 672 -4.49 3.11 -22.47
C LYS A 672 -5.05 4.02 -23.56
N SER A 673 -6.10 4.79 -23.29
CA SER A 673 -6.70 5.74 -24.26
C SER A 673 -6.03 7.11 -24.26
N THR A 674 -5.32 7.48 -23.18
CA THR A 674 -4.70 8.81 -23.03
C THR A 674 -3.31 8.90 -23.66
N THR A 675 -2.90 10.12 -24.00
CA THR A 675 -1.53 10.47 -24.42
C THR A 675 -1.21 11.86 -23.86
N PRO A 676 -0.21 11.99 -22.98
CA PRO A 676 0.55 10.91 -22.36
C PRO A 676 -0.30 9.93 -21.54
N THR A 677 0.27 8.79 -21.23
CA THR A 677 -0.39 7.74 -20.43
C THR A 677 -0.80 8.29 -19.07
N THR A 678 -2.05 8.06 -18.69
CA THR A 678 -2.55 8.38 -17.34
C THR A 678 -2.66 7.10 -16.54
N VAL A 679 -2.17 7.14 -15.31
CA VAL A 679 -2.16 5.98 -14.41
C VAL A 679 -2.95 6.30 -13.15
N TRP A 680 -3.66 5.32 -12.64
CA TRP A 680 -4.48 5.40 -11.46
C TRP A 680 -4.13 4.29 -10.47
N TYR A 681 -4.15 4.59 -9.19
CA TYR A 681 -4.05 3.56 -8.17
C TYR A 681 -4.93 3.86 -6.95
N ALA A 682 -5.28 2.79 -6.23
CA ALA A 682 -5.91 2.88 -4.93
C ALA A 682 -4.84 3.02 -3.85
N ASP A 683 -4.92 4.06 -3.05
CA ASP A 683 -4.06 4.23 -1.87
C ASP A 683 -4.77 3.67 -0.64
N TYR A 684 -4.31 2.50 -0.24
CA TYR A 684 -4.93 1.73 0.83
C TYR A 684 -4.82 2.39 2.20
N SER A 685 -3.69 3.01 2.50
CA SER A 685 -3.42 3.59 3.82
C SER A 685 -4.11 4.93 4.02
N THR A 686 -4.28 5.71 2.96
CA THR A 686 -4.86 7.05 3.06
C THR A 686 -6.35 7.13 2.69
N GLY A 687 -6.89 6.05 2.10
CA GLY A 687 -8.27 6.03 1.62
C GLY A 687 -8.51 7.04 0.50
N ARG A 688 -7.59 7.08 -0.48
CA ARG A 688 -7.64 7.97 -1.64
C ARG A 688 -7.53 7.21 -2.95
N ILE A 689 -8.00 7.84 -4.01
CA ILE A 689 -7.68 7.45 -5.38
C ILE A 689 -6.67 8.46 -5.91
N VAL A 690 -5.61 7.97 -6.52
CA VAL A 690 -4.50 8.79 -7.01
C VAL A 690 -4.37 8.66 -8.51
N ARG A 691 -4.19 9.81 -9.18
CA ARG A 691 -3.93 9.93 -10.61
C ARG A 691 -2.52 10.44 -10.84
N ILE A 692 -1.78 9.76 -11.69
CA ILE A 692 -0.41 10.10 -12.10
C ILE A 692 -0.44 10.44 -13.59
N GLN A 693 0.04 11.62 -13.97
CA GLN A 693 0.10 12.09 -15.34
C GLN A 693 1.52 12.58 -15.65
N PRO A 694 2.37 11.76 -16.29
CA PRO A 694 3.70 12.20 -16.71
C PRO A 694 3.60 13.28 -17.79
N MET A 695 4.58 14.17 -17.83
CA MET A 695 4.75 15.18 -18.88
C MET A 695 5.80 14.65 -19.86
N GLU A 696 5.40 14.25 -21.05
CA GLU A 696 6.32 13.83 -22.11
C GLU A 696 7.03 15.00 -22.76
#